data_17ec73031fa960fb6cd87f053b075b3c
#
_entry.id   17ec73031fa960fb6cd87f053b075b3c
#
_cell.length_a   1.000
_cell.length_b   1.000
_cell.length_c   1.000
_cell.angle_alpha   90.00
_cell.angle_beta   90.00
_cell.angle_gamma   90.00
#
_symmetry.space_group_name_H-M   'P 1'
#
loop_
_entity.id
_entity.type
_entity.pdbx_description
1 polymer ?
#
loop_
_entity_poly.entity_id
_entity_poly.type
_entity_poly.pdbx_seq_one_letter_code
_entity_poly.pdbx_strand_id
1 'polypeptide(L)'
;PTPSPTYEPEYPPPAPRLMIRSPKPRQKLGLDEPIELVFDQPMDQASVRQAFTLEPQVEGTFDWVNDHIVRFKPSTTLNRESEYQVVIDDSAQNIEGESMLEPVRFDFETVGYLAVSEVQPAPGSDGIDPETLVTVAFNRPVVPLTGIDQQSDLPDPLSFDPPVEGEGEWLSTSIYQFRPEPALRPATEYTAQISEAINDTLGAPLEDRYTWSFTTVPPKVIAWSPHSRAQHVAPSATISATFNQPMDRDSVESAFDLRVNGLPVDGSFTWHGGDDSIVDPESVIFTPDEPLPRNAMGQVVIDMSAHAKESQVSLAPAVGWVFDTVLSPGIISTSPENGETDVSPYRDVRITFASPMTTTATLDYLTLSPEPTEVYTYWSDADTELRIVFSKDPTSQITLQLDGSMPDLYGEPLGETLNLTFNTGDLPPRVNLQVENRVGTFNAYTETVLYTRYRNISQLDFALYRPTPGEFMELHGYPSYKARAAFEPAEQNKVRQWSRALDAPRNETQLVKTAMTDAGGDPLPPGIYYLEMHAPELLAEDPDRPPIRYTFIRSYANLLFKRTQTESMIWAVDLESGEPLANEPVRMHAEDRGWHGRGRTNVEGLWSVTGLEPISSWDDAFVFMGEPGDDTFAIASSTWDNGISPWDFDLNSDFSDTEYVGYLYTDRPIYRPNQTV
;
A
#
# COMPACT_ATOMS: atom_id res chain seq x y z
N PRO A 1 -75.74 -10.23 37.87
CA PRO A 1 -75.09 -9.12 37.18
C PRO A 1 -75.06 -9.48 35.73
N THR A 2 -75.84 -8.81 34.93
CA THR A 2 -75.89 -8.82 33.50
C THR A 2 -74.57 -8.23 32.93
N PRO A 3 -73.94 -8.80 31.94
CA PRO A 3 -72.80 -8.16 31.33
C PRO A 3 -73.26 -6.93 30.53
N SER A 4 -72.59 -5.80 30.73
CA SER A 4 -72.72 -4.61 29.91
C SER A 4 -72.39 -4.91 28.46
N PRO A 5 -73.13 -4.40 27.48
CA PRO A 5 -72.76 -4.53 26.10
C PRO A 5 -71.46 -3.80 25.82
N THR A 6 -70.48 -4.51 25.29
CA THR A 6 -69.27 -3.91 24.77
C THR A 6 -69.60 -3.18 23.47
N TYR A 7 -69.59 -1.85 23.54
CA TYR A 7 -69.69 -1.02 22.33
C TYR A 7 -68.38 -1.12 21.59
N GLU A 8 -68.32 -1.88 20.49
CA GLU A 8 -67.29 -1.75 19.47
C GLU A 8 -67.66 -0.56 18.58
N PRO A 9 -66.80 0.47 18.51
CA PRO A 9 -67.06 1.54 17.55
C PRO A 9 -66.94 0.96 16.15
N GLU A 10 -68.04 0.97 15.37
CA GLU A 10 -68.00 0.79 13.94
C GLU A 10 -67.24 1.97 13.33
N TYR A 11 -65.96 1.75 13.04
CA TYR A 11 -65.23 2.65 12.15
C TYR A 11 -65.69 2.39 10.73
N PRO A 12 -65.97 3.42 9.92
CA PRO A 12 -66.26 3.21 8.52
C PRO A 12 -65.04 2.50 7.91
N PRO A 13 -65.24 1.57 6.95
CA PRO A 13 -64.17 0.87 6.28
C PRO A 13 -63.17 1.90 5.71
N PRO A 14 -61.87 1.67 5.81
CA PRO A 14 -60.89 2.61 5.31
C PRO A 14 -61.06 2.75 3.78
N ALA A 15 -60.93 3.98 3.28
CA ALA A 15 -61.00 4.25 1.84
C ALA A 15 -59.88 3.53 1.07
N PRO A 16 -60.19 2.94 -0.12
CA PRO A 16 -59.22 2.18 -0.88
C PRO A 16 -58.05 3.03 -1.40
N ARG A 17 -56.88 2.41 -1.52
CA ARG A 17 -55.66 3.02 -2.02
C ARG A 17 -54.97 2.13 -3.04
N LEU A 18 -54.34 2.78 -4.02
CA LEU A 18 -53.40 2.11 -4.92
C LEU A 18 -52.06 1.84 -4.23
N MET A 19 -51.68 0.58 -4.10
CA MET A 19 -50.45 0.17 -3.41
C MET A 19 -49.28 -0.02 -4.38
N ILE A 20 -49.52 -0.68 -5.51
CA ILE A 20 -48.50 -0.99 -6.50
C ILE A 20 -49.06 -0.69 -7.88
N ARG A 21 -48.18 -0.24 -8.77
CA ARG A 21 -48.48 -0.04 -10.19
C ARG A 21 -47.37 -0.60 -11.08
N SER A 22 -47.72 -1.07 -12.27
CA SER A 22 -46.80 -1.30 -13.37
C SER A 22 -47.28 -0.48 -14.58
N PRO A 23 -46.41 0.32 -15.21
CA PRO A 23 -44.97 0.44 -14.94
C PRO A 23 -44.66 1.19 -13.63
N LYS A 24 -43.54 0.79 -13.00
CA LYS A 24 -43.00 1.49 -11.83
C LYS A 24 -42.45 2.87 -12.27
N PRO A 25 -42.26 3.83 -11.34
CA PRO A 25 -41.64 5.11 -11.66
C PRO A 25 -40.32 4.93 -12.41
N ARG A 26 -40.15 5.63 -13.55
CA ARG A 26 -38.99 5.57 -14.46
C ARG A 26 -38.85 4.26 -15.25
N GLN A 27 -39.75 3.32 -15.15
CA GLN A 27 -39.79 2.11 -16.00
C GLN A 27 -40.59 2.45 -17.27
N LYS A 28 -40.00 2.17 -18.44
CA LYS A 28 -40.74 2.26 -19.71
C LYS A 28 -41.62 1.03 -19.92
N LEU A 29 -42.81 1.24 -20.42
CA LEU A 29 -43.78 0.16 -20.72
C LEU A 29 -43.57 -0.38 -22.14
N GLY A 30 -43.57 -1.67 -22.28
CA GLY A 30 -43.66 -2.34 -23.61
C GLY A 30 -44.96 -1.98 -24.34
N LEU A 31 -44.92 -1.97 -25.68
CA LEU A 31 -46.05 -1.43 -26.46
C LEU A 31 -47.32 -2.21 -26.28
N ASP A 32 -47.22 -3.52 -26.00
CA ASP A 32 -48.35 -4.44 -25.81
C ASP A 32 -48.49 -4.92 -24.35
N GLU A 33 -47.66 -4.38 -23.46
CA GLU A 33 -47.68 -4.74 -22.04
C GLU A 33 -48.87 -4.11 -21.31
N PRO A 34 -49.52 -4.85 -20.40
CA PRO A 34 -50.64 -4.32 -19.65
C PRO A 34 -50.18 -3.37 -18.55
N ILE A 35 -51.00 -2.38 -18.26
CA ILE A 35 -50.86 -1.52 -17.06
C ILE A 35 -51.48 -2.28 -15.90
N GLU A 36 -50.70 -2.65 -14.89
CA GLU A 36 -51.18 -3.38 -13.70
C GLU A 36 -51.36 -2.41 -12.51
N LEU A 37 -52.50 -2.55 -11.84
CA LEU A 37 -52.83 -1.76 -10.64
C LEU A 37 -53.21 -2.73 -9.53
N VAL A 38 -52.57 -2.52 -8.35
CA VAL A 38 -52.81 -3.34 -7.15
C VAL A 38 -53.32 -2.44 -6.04
N PHE A 39 -54.53 -2.74 -5.56
CA PHE A 39 -55.16 -2.01 -4.47
C PHE A 39 -54.97 -2.73 -3.12
N ASP A 40 -55.07 -1.99 -2.02
CA ASP A 40 -54.94 -2.49 -0.65
C ASP A 40 -56.14 -3.33 -0.17
N GLN A 41 -57.25 -3.26 -0.88
CA GLN A 41 -58.47 -3.99 -0.57
C GLN A 41 -59.28 -4.36 -1.82
N PRO A 42 -60.31 -5.25 -1.71
CA PRO A 42 -61.14 -5.65 -2.84
C PRO A 42 -61.91 -4.46 -3.42
N MET A 43 -61.88 -4.30 -4.74
CA MET A 43 -62.48 -3.17 -5.46
C MET A 43 -63.74 -3.60 -6.21
N ASP A 44 -64.69 -2.69 -6.35
CA ASP A 44 -65.81 -2.85 -7.31
C ASP A 44 -65.30 -2.62 -8.72
N GLN A 45 -65.39 -3.69 -9.53
CA GLN A 45 -64.80 -3.73 -10.87
C GLN A 45 -65.46 -2.73 -11.83
N ALA A 46 -66.74 -2.42 -11.64
CA ALA A 46 -67.44 -1.46 -12.49
C ALA A 46 -67.03 -0.02 -12.18
N SER A 47 -66.89 0.35 -10.92
CA SER A 47 -66.43 1.66 -10.51
C SER A 47 -65.02 1.94 -10.94
N VAL A 48 -64.09 1.00 -10.77
CA VAL A 48 -62.70 1.15 -11.21
C VAL A 48 -62.60 1.34 -12.72
N ARG A 49 -63.38 0.56 -13.51
CA ARG A 49 -63.44 0.72 -14.97
C ARG A 49 -63.92 2.11 -15.39
N GLN A 50 -64.91 2.64 -14.69
CA GLN A 50 -65.48 3.95 -14.96
C GLN A 50 -64.55 5.12 -14.53
N ALA A 51 -63.83 4.92 -13.45
CA ALA A 51 -62.87 5.91 -12.90
C ALA A 51 -61.54 5.93 -13.63
N PHE A 52 -61.17 4.90 -14.41
CA PHE A 52 -59.88 4.82 -15.08
C PHE A 52 -59.90 5.59 -16.42
N THR A 53 -58.89 6.42 -16.62
CA THR A 53 -58.64 7.14 -17.87
C THR A 53 -57.17 7.00 -18.27
N LEU A 54 -56.89 6.80 -19.54
CA LEU A 54 -55.55 6.82 -20.11
C LEU A 54 -55.45 7.97 -21.13
N GLU A 55 -54.50 8.85 -20.97
CA GLU A 55 -54.27 9.98 -21.87
C GLU A 55 -52.85 9.90 -22.49
N PRO A 56 -52.69 9.95 -23.84
CA PRO A 56 -53.72 9.98 -24.87
C PRO A 56 -54.66 8.77 -24.79
N GLN A 57 -55.93 8.97 -25.14
CA GLN A 57 -56.96 7.95 -25.01
C GLN A 57 -56.66 6.74 -25.90
N VAL A 58 -56.64 5.57 -25.26
CA VAL A 58 -56.51 4.25 -25.91
C VAL A 58 -57.56 3.34 -25.36
N GLU A 59 -58.28 2.70 -26.27
CA GLU A 59 -59.25 1.68 -25.88
C GLU A 59 -58.52 0.42 -25.37
N GLY A 60 -59.12 -0.24 -24.40
CA GLY A 60 -58.54 -1.44 -23.81
C GLY A 60 -59.52 -2.29 -23.03
N THR A 61 -59.04 -3.41 -22.58
CA THR A 61 -59.81 -4.36 -21.77
C THR A 61 -59.22 -4.46 -20.36
N PHE A 62 -60.12 -4.59 -19.38
CA PHE A 62 -59.75 -4.80 -17.99
C PHE A 62 -59.79 -6.29 -17.68
N ASP A 63 -58.66 -6.85 -17.29
CA ASP A 63 -58.50 -8.24 -16.86
C ASP A 63 -58.22 -8.27 -15.36
N TRP A 64 -59.12 -8.82 -14.58
CA TRP A 64 -58.99 -8.91 -13.13
C TRP A 64 -58.35 -10.24 -12.75
N VAL A 65 -57.12 -10.15 -12.20
CA VAL A 65 -56.40 -11.31 -11.68
C VAL A 65 -57.06 -11.84 -10.41
N ASN A 66 -57.51 -10.90 -9.58
CA ASN A 66 -58.37 -11.11 -8.43
C ASN A 66 -59.06 -9.74 -8.07
N ASP A 67 -59.81 -9.68 -7.00
CA ASP A 67 -60.51 -8.45 -6.58
C ASP A 67 -59.64 -7.28 -6.13
N HIS A 68 -58.33 -7.49 -5.94
CA HIS A 68 -57.34 -6.45 -5.63
C HIS A 68 -56.47 -6.05 -6.83
N ILE A 69 -56.34 -6.87 -7.86
CA ILE A 69 -55.41 -6.69 -8.97
C ILE A 69 -56.12 -6.63 -10.29
N VAL A 70 -55.95 -5.51 -10.98
CA VAL A 70 -56.50 -5.31 -12.32
C VAL A 70 -55.40 -4.98 -13.30
N ARG A 71 -55.51 -5.50 -14.51
CA ARG A 71 -54.66 -5.24 -15.65
C ARG A 71 -55.45 -4.56 -16.75
N PHE A 72 -55.08 -3.35 -17.09
CA PHE A 72 -55.58 -2.71 -18.30
C PHE A 72 -54.71 -3.10 -19.48
N LYS A 73 -55.27 -3.82 -20.45
CA LYS A 73 -54.61 -4.25 -21.69
C LYS A 73 -55.11 -3.37 -22.86
N PRO A 74 -54.22 -2.54 -23.48
CA PRO A 74 -54.57 -1.78 -24.64
C PRO A 74 -55.05 -2.69 -25.77
N SER A 75 -56.08 -2.28 -26.47
CA SER A 75 -56.63 -3.02 -27.64
C SER A 75 -55.82 -2.79 -28.90
N THR A 76 -55.02 -1.73 -28.94
CA THR A 76 -54.06 -1.39 -30.00
C THR A 76 -52.74 -1.14 -29.41
N THR A 77 -51.65 -1.50 -30.12
CA THR A 77 -50.27 -1.20 -29.72
C THR A 77 -50.09 0.28 -29.41
N LEU A 78 -49.52 0.60 -28.26
CA LEU A 78 -49.21 1.98 -27.86
C LEU A 78 -48.18 2.57 -28.81
N ASN A 79 -48.18 3.90 -28.98
CA ASN A 79 -47.14 4.57 -29.75
C ASN A 79 -45.79 4.48 -29.05
N ARG A 80 -44.71 4.35 -29.82
CA ARG A 80 -43.36 4.35 -29.29
C ARG A 80 -42.98 5.73 -28.80
N GLU A 81 -42.09 5.75 -27.80
CA GLU A 81 -41.47 6.98 -27.28
C GLU A 81 -42.48 8.08 -26.92
N SER A 82 -43.61 7.62 -26.42
CA SER A 82 -44.78 8.46 -26.12
C SER A 82 -45.06 8.46 -24.63
N GLU A 83 -45.37 9.63 -24.10
CA GLU A 83 -45.84 9.77 -22.73
C GLU A 83 -47.33 9.49 -22.65
N TYR A 84 -47.70 8.73 -21.65
CA TYR A 84 -49.07 8.44 -21.28
C TYR A 84 -49.32 8.74 -19.82
N GLN A 85 -50.49 9.30 -19.50
CA GLN A 85 -50.92 9.51 -18.13
C GLN A 85 -52.08 8.59 -17.76
N VAL A 86 -51.96 7.87 -16.70
CA VAL A 86 -53.07 7.13 -16.08
C VAL A 86 -53.69 8.02 -15.00
N VAL A 87 -55.00 8.11 -15.07
CA VAL A 87 -55.79 8.78 -14.00
C VAL A 87 -56.82 7.78 -13.49
N ILE A 88 -56.88 7.58 -12.19
CA ILE A 88 -57.94 6.86 -11.51
C ILE A 88 -58.66 7.92 -10.65
N ASP A 89 -59.88 8.25 -11.05
CA ASP A 89 -60.70 9.23 -10.35
C ASP A 89 -61.10 8.72 -8.94
N ASP A 90 -61.37 9.61 -8.05
CA ASP A 90 -61.80 9.29 -6.66
C ASP A 90 -63.14 8.62 -6.56
N SER A 91 -63.87 8.52 -7.67
CA SER A 91 -65.12 7.73 -7.78
C SER A 91 -64.93 6.21 -7.78
N ALA A 92 -63.67 5.71 -7.90
CA ALA A 92 -63.37 4.27 -7.75
C ALA A 92 -63.69 3.80 -6.32
N GLN A 93 -64.48 2.72 -6.19
CA GLN A 93 -64.98 2.23 -4.94
C GLN A 93 -64.45 0.83 -4.62
N ASN A 94 -64.37 0.53 -3.31
CA ASN A 94 -64.24 -0.84 -2.85
C ASN A 94 -65.59 -1.60 -2.95
N ILE A 95 -65.59 -2.89 -2.68
CA ILE A 95 -66.81 -3.73 -2.71
C ILE A 95 -67.83 -3.31 -1.62
N GLU A 96 -67.48 -2.53 -0.63
CA GLU A 96 -68.32 -1.99 0.44
C GLU A 96 -68.92 -0.61 0.08
N GLY A 97 -68.50 -0.06 -1.09
CA GLY A 97 -69.02 1.22 -1.58
C GLY A 97 -68.25 2.47 -1.14
N GLU A 98 -67.14 2.33 -0.42
CA GLU A 98 -66.27 3.43 -0.04
C GLU A 98 -65.39 3.90 -1.19
N SER A 99 -65.40 5.18 -1.49
CA SER A 99 -64.64 5.78 -2.59
C SER A 99 -63.17 6.07 -2.17
N MET A 100 -62.27 6.23 -3.11
CA MET A 100 -60.90 6.67 -2.88
C MET A 100 -60.91 8.09 -2.30
N LEU A 101 -59.96 8.41 -1.44
CA LEU A 101 -59.82 9.73 -0.79
C LEU A 101 -59.43 10.82 -1.76
N GLU A 102 -58.60 10.49 -2.75
CA GLU A 102 -58.06 11.39 -3.75
C GLU A 102 -57.83 10.64 -5.04
N PRO A 103 -57.90 11.29 -6.22
CA PRO A 103 -57.59 10.67 -7.49
C PRO A 103 -56.08 10.33 -7.57
N VAL A 104 -55.75 9.17 -8.13
CA VAL A 104 -54.39 8.76 -8.42
C VAL A 104 -54.06 9.13 -9.85
N ARG A 105 -52.90 9.81 -10.01
CA ARG A 105 -52.33 10.16 -11.32
C ARG A 105 -50.88 9.74 -11.41
N PHE A 106 -50.52 9.16 -12.55
CA PHE A 106 -49.13 8.87 -12.84
C PHE A 106 -48.84 8.83 -14.33
N ASP A 107 -47.67 9.31 -14.68
CA ASP A 107 -47.17 9.29 -16.03
C ASP A 107 -46.23 8.11 -16.23
N PHE A 108 -46.20 7.59 -17.47
CA PHE A 108 -45.20 6.64 -17.91
C PHE A 108 -44.86 6.89 -19.39
N GLU A 109 -43.70 6.47 -19.78
CA GLU A 109 -43.22 6.53 -21.15
C GLU A 109 -43.21 5.10 -21.76
N THR A 110 -43.54 4.99 -23.00
CA THR A 110 -43.41 3.72 -23.76
C THR A 110 -41.98 3.55 -24.27
N VAL A 111 -41.63 2.31 -24.51
CA VAL A 111 -40.34 1.93 -25.09
C VAL A 111 -40.08 2.61 -26.43
N GLY A 112 -38.88 3.16 -26.62
CA GLY A 112 -38.44 3.82 -27.86
C GLY A 112 -37.90 2.86 -28.92
N TYR A 113 -37.12 3.38 -29.86
CA TYR A 113 -36.45 2.63 -30.90
C TYR A 113 -35.19 1.93 -30.39
N LEU A 114 -34.69 0.96 -31.16
CA LEU A 114 -33.38 0.40 -30.94
C LEU A 114 -32.31 1.45 -31.31
N ALA A 115 -31.33 1.62 -30.46
CA ALA A 115 -30.20 2.52 -30.71
C ALA A 115 -28.88 1.91 -30.22
N VAL A 116 -27.81 2.28 -30.83
CA VAL A 116 -26.44 1.95 -30.36
C VAL A 116 -26.08 2.84 -29.20
N SER A 117 -25.75 2.25 -28.05
CA SER A 117 -25.36 2.98 -26.84
C SER A 117 -23.87 3.24 -26.79
N GLU A 118 -23.07 2.25 -27.21
CA GLU A 118 -21.61 2.31 -27.15
C GLU A 118 -21.00 1.38 -28.19
N VAL A 119 -19.85 1.79 -28.72
CA VAL A 119 -19.03 0.96 -29.59
C VAL A 119 -17.57 1.00 -29.19
N GLN A 120 -16.88 -0.10 -29.40
CA GLN A 120 -15.43 -0.20 -29.26
C GLN A 120 -14.87 -0.94 -30.48
N PRO A 121 -13.80 -0.40 -31.13
CA PRO A 121 -13.11 0.86 -30.84
C PRO A 121 -14.04 2.08 -30.93
N ALA A 122 -13.69 3.15 -30.19
CA ALA A 122 -14.47 4.38 -30.20
C ALA A 122 -14.44 5.06 -31.59
N PRO A 123 -15.51 5.77 -32.00
CA PRO A 123 -15.53 6.47 -33.29
C PRO A 123 -14.36 7.45 -33.47
N GLY A 124 -13.66 7.36 -34.60
CA GLY A 124 -12.50 8.19 -34.93
C GLY A 124 -11.26 7.89 -34.12
N SER A 125 -11.17 6.76 -33.41
CA SER A 125 -9.97 6.38 -32.67
C SER A 125 -8.85 5.93 -33.61
N ASP A 126 -7.62 6.35 -33.27
CA ASP A 126 -6.40 5.97 -33.96
C ASP A 126 -5.54 5.04 -33.10
N GLY A 127 -4.67 4.29 -33.73
CA GLY A 127 -3.71 3.47 -33.04
C GLY A 127 -4.31 2.22 -32.39
N ILE A 128 -5.33 1.68 -33.00
CA ILE A 128 -6.00 0.46 -32.54
C ILE A 128 -5.13 -0.76 -32.81
N ASP A 129 -5.01 -1.61 -31.83
CA ASP A 129 -4.30 -2.89 -31.98
C ASP A 129 -5.00 -3.75 -33.02
N PRO A 130 -4.26 -4.38 -33.97
CA PRO A 130 -4.84 -5.28 -34.97
C PRO A 130 -5.67 -6.44 -34.42
N GLU A 131 -5.41 -6.87 -33.20
CA GLU A 131 -6.15 -7.95 -32.51
C GLU A 131 -7.35 -7.46 -31.70
N THR A 132 -7.65 -6.16 -31.75
CA THR A 132 -8.76 -5.59 -30.98
C THR A 132 -10.10 -6.20 -31.34
N LEU A 133 -10.85 -6.59 -30.33
CA LEU A 133 -12.23 -7.02 -30.46
C LEU A 133 -13.13 -5.82 -30.75
N VAL A 134 -14.05 -5.96 -31.70
CA VAL A 134 -15.03 -4.93 -31.99
C VAL A 134 -16.32 -5.23 -31.23
N THR A 135 -16.72 -4.32 -30.34
CA THR A 135 -17.88 -4.52 -29.47
C THR A 135 -18.94 -3.46 -29.74
N VAL A 136 -20.20 -3.90 -29.76
CA VAL A 136 -21.36 -3.01 -29.91
C VAL A 136 -22.34 -3.28 -28.76
N ALA A 137 -22.70 -2.23 -28.06
CA ALA A 137 -23.73 -2.26 -27.03
C ALA A 137 -24.98 -1.52 -27.52
N PHE A 138 -26.12 -2.17 -27.41
CA PHE A 138 -27.42 -1.59 -27.73
C PHE A 138 -28.14 -1.15 -26.45
N ASN A 139 -29.03 -0.17 -26.59
CA ASN A 139 -29.84 0.34 -25.47
C ASN A 139 -30.93 -0.66 -25.00
N ARG A 140 -31.14 -1.75 -25.77
CA ARG A 140 -32.22 -2.71 -25.56
C ARG A 140 -31.81 -4.13 -26.00
N PRO A 141 -32.51 -5.18 -25.51
CA PRO A 141 -32.27 -6.55 -25.96
C PRO A 141 -32.54 -6.72 -27.45
N VAL A 142 -31.56 -7.21 -28.18
CA VAL A 142 -31.64 -7.52 -29.61
C VAL A 142 -31.90 -9.00 -29.82
N VAL A 143 -31.30 -9.84 -28.98
CA VAL A 143 -31.45 -11.30 -29.04
C VAL A 143 -32.09 -11.82 -27.75
N PRO A 144 -32.83 -12.92 -27.81
CA PRO A 144 -33.34 -13.55 -26.61
C PRO A 144 -32.21 -14.15 -25.77
N LEU A 145 -32.47 -14.38 -24.50
CA LEU A 145 -31.53 -15.09 -23.63
C LEU A 145 -31.42 -16.54 -24.06
N THR A 146 -30.35 -16.93 -24.74
CA THR A 146 -30.11 -18.27 -25.29
C THR A 146 -28.89 -18.92 -24.63
N GLY A 147 -28.82 -20.26 -24.75
CA GLY A 147 -27.61 -21.00 -24.36
C GLY A 147 -26.49 -20.86 -25.41
N ILE A 148 -25.27 -21.23 -25.02
CA ILE A 148 -24.08 -21.17 -25.87
C ILE A 148 -24.27 -21.94 -27.19
N ASP A 149 -25.01 -23.04 -27.17
CA ASP A 149 -25.22 -23.91 -28.33
C ASP A 149 -26.13 -23.32 -29.43
N GLN A 150 -26.70 -22.13 -29.21
CA GLN A 150 -27.63 -21.46 -30.12
C GLN A 150 -27.07 -20.13 -30.68
N GLN A 151 -25.83 -19.83 -30.43
CA GLN A 151 -25.20 -18.58 -30.87
C GLN A 151 -25.13 -18.45 -32.40
N SER A 152 -24.90 -19.55 -33.11
CA SER A 152 -24.80 -19.57 -34.57
C SER A 152 -26.09 -19.19 -35.32
N ASP A 153 -27.25 -19.25 -34.65
CA ASP A 153 -28.54 -18.92 -35.23
C ASP A 153 -28.93 -17.45 -35.00
N LEU A 154 -28.10 -16.71 -34.24
CA LEU A 154 -28.36 -15.31 -33.93
C LEU A 154 -27.86 -14.38 -35.04
N PRO A 155 -28.46 -13.19 -35.21
CA PRO A 155 -28.05 -12.26 -36.25
C PRO A 155 -26.63 -11.72 -36.02
N ASP A 156 -25.86 -11.63 -37.09
CA ASP A 156 -24.63 -10.87 -37.14
C ASP A 156 -24.94 -9.41 -37.55
N PRO A 157 -24.77 -8.43 -36.64
CA PRO A 157 -25.15 -7.07 -36.93
C PRO A 157 -24.06 -6.25 -37.63
N LEU A 158 -22.80 -6.76 -37.73
CA LEU A 158 -21.64 -5.98 -38.15
C LEU A 158 -21.23 -6.25 -39.60
N SER A 159 -20.78 -5.22 -40.26
CA SER A 159 -20.01 -5.30 -41.50
C SER A 159 -18.92 -4.24 -41.52
N PHE A 160 -17.84 -4.49 -42.29
CA PHE A 160 -16.66 -3.64 -42.35
C PHE A 160 -16.28 -3.26 -43.77
N ASP A 161 -15.72 -2.06 -43.91
CA ASP A 161 -15.06 -1.60 -45.13
C ASP A 161 -13.67 -1.03 -44.74
N PRO A 162 -12.54 -1.66 -45.18
CA PRO A 162 -12.42 -2.91 -45.95
C PRO A 162 -13.06 -4.11 -45.25
N PRO A 163 -13.49 -5.17 -46.00
CA PRO A 163 -14.05 -6.34 -45.42
C PRO A 163 -13.14 -7.06 -44.45
N VAL A 164 -13.67 -7.52 -43.31
CA VAL A 164 -12.97 -8.26 -42.28
C VAL A 164 -13.61 -9.61 -42.09
N GLU A 165 -12.82 -10.68 -42.12
CA GLU A 165 -13.27 -12.02 -41.74
C GLU A 165 -13.10 -12.16 -40.21
N GLY A 166 -13.96 -12.99 -39.61
CA GLY A 166 -13.91 -13.21 -38.15
C GLY A 166 -15.16 -13.88 -37.62
N GLU A 167 -15.21 -14.03 -36.30
CA GLU A 167 -16.30 -14.63 -35.59
C GLU A 167 -17.01 -13.64 -34.67
N GLY A 168 -18.35 -13.65 -34.73
CA GLY A 168 -19.17 -12.80 -33.88
C GLY A 168 -19.95 -13.60 -32.84
N GLU A 169 -20.06 -13.04 -31.63
CA GLU A 169 -20.82 -13.63 -30.53
C GLU A 169 -21.63 -12.59 -29.75
N TRP A 170 -22.76 -13.00 -29.22
CA TRP A 170 -23.56 -12.21 -28.31
C TRP A 170 -23.15 -12.50 -26.86
N LEU A 171 -22.44 -11.57 -26.22
CA LEU A 171 -22.04 -11.67 -24.80
C LEU A 171 -23.26 -11.56 -23.88
N SER A 172 -24.27 -10.83 -24.31
CA SER A 172 -25.54 -10.66 -23.58
C SER A 172 -26.64 -10.41 -24.58
N THR A 173 -27.88 -10.23 -24.09
CA THR A 173 -29.03 -9.92 -24.97
C THR A 173 -28.89 -8.59 -25.73
N SER A 174 -27.95 -7.72 -25.36
CA SER A 174 -27.75 -6.37 -25.91
C SER A 174 -26.29 -6.01 -26.23
N ILE A 175 -25.34 -6.93 -26.06
CA ILE A 175 -23.93 -6.71 -26.35
C ILE A 175 -23.43 -7.75 -27.32
N TYR A 176 -22.97 -7.31 -28.47
CA TYR A 176 -22.34 -8.10 -29.52
C TYR A 176 -20.86 -7.82 -29.57
N GLN A 177 -20.05 -8.87 -29.73
CA GLN A 177 -18.61 -8.80 -29.89
C GLN A 177 -18.18 -9.56 -31.14
N PHE A 178 -17.30 -8.93 -31.91
CA PHE A 178 -16.71 -9.51 -33.12
C PHE A 178 -15.20 -9.64 -32.93
N ARG A 179 -14.68 -10.82 -33.22
CA ARG A 179 -13.25 -11.14 -33.22
C ARG A 179 -12.76 -11.23 -34.65
N PRO A 180 -11.87 -10.31 -35.10
CA PRO A 180 -11.25 -10.44 -36.40
C PRO A 180 -10.36 -11.68 -36.48
N GLU A 181 -10.50 -12.45 -37.57
CA GLU A 181 -9.64 -13.61 -37.88
C GLU A 181 -9.49 -13.77 -39.40
N PRO A 182 -8.31 -13.44 -39.98
CA PRO A 182 -7.08 -12.97 -39.33
C PRO A 182 -7.22 -11.57 -38.70
N ALA A 183 -6.21 -11.18 -37.90
CA ALA A 183 -6.14 -9.84 -37.29
C ALA A 183 -6.33 -8.73 -38.33
N LEU A 184 -6.80 -7.58 -37.88
CA LEU A 184 -6.99 -6.39 -38.72
C LEU A 184 -5.67 -5.98 -39.40
N ARG A 185 -5.74 -5.51 -40.63
CA ARG A 185 -4.53 -4.98 -41.32
C ARG A 185 -4.01 -3.75 -40.60
N PRO A 186 -2.68 -3.65 -40.43
CA PRO A 186 -2.08 -2.49 -39.80
C PRO A 186 -2.26 -1.20 -40.62
N ALA A 187 -2.17 -0.05 -39.97
CA ALA A 187 -2.28 1.30 -40.52
C ALA A 187 -3.49 1.46 -41.47
N THR A 188 -4.57 0.73 -41.23
CA THR A 188 -5.75 0.68 -42.09
C THR A 188 -6.91 1.36 -41.34
N GLU A 189 -7.59 2.26 -42.05
CA GLU A 189 -8.86 2.81 -41.58
C GLU A 189 -9.96 1.82 -41.93
N TYR A 190 -10.68 1.39 -40.90
CA TYR A 190 -11.87 0.56 -41.03
C TYR A 190 -13.12 1.37 -40.76
N THR A 191 -14.12 1.23 -41.60
CA THR A 191 -15.47 1.71 -41.32
C THR A 191 -16.34 0.53 -40.95
N ALA A 192 -16.82 0.50 -39.72
CA ALA A 192 -17.78 -0.47 -39.25
C ALA A 192 -19.20 0.07 -39.38
N GLN A 193 -20.14 -0.80 -39.73
CA GLN A 193 -21.54 -0.47 -39.94
C GLN A 193 -22.43 -1.49 -39.28
N ILE A 194 -23.47 -0.99 -38.61
CA ILE A 194 -24.57 -1.83 -38.07
C ILE A 194 -25.62 -2.07 -39.16
N SER A 195 -26.06 -3.29 -39.28
CA SER A 195 -27.12 -3.68 -40.22
C SER A 195 -28.45 -2.99 -39.92
N GLU A 196 -29.06 -2.35 -40.91
CA GLU A 196 -30.36 -1.68 -40.78
C GLU A 196 -31.50 -2.70 -40.59
N ALA A 197 -31.26 -3.97 -40.87
CA ALA A 197 -32.24 -5.04 -40.70
C ALA A 197 -32.40 -5.55 -39.25
N ILE A 198 -31.58 -5.03 -38.33
CA ILE A 198 -31.61 -5.47 -36.93
C ILE A 198 -32.80 -4.85 -36.20
N ASN A 199 -33.45 -5.64 -35.36
CA ASN A 199 -34.57 -5.21 -34.54
C ASN A 199 -34.33 -5.65 -33.09
N ASP A 200 -34.95 -4.95 -32.13
CA ASP A 200 -34.99 -5.43 -30.75
C ASP A 200 -35.93 -6.65 -30.62
N THR A 201 -35.92 -7.32 -29.47
CA THR A 201 -36.78 -8.47 -29.18
C THR A 201 -38.29 -8.16 -29.20
N LEU A 202 -38.67 -6.87 -29.24
CA LEU A 202 -40.04 -6.38 -29.35
C LEU A 202 -40.35 -5.81 -30.75
N GLY A 203 -39.46 -6.06 -31.71
CA GLY A 203 -39.66 -5.67 -33.11
C GLY A 203 -39.40 -4.17 -33.40
N ALA A 204 -38.68 -3.44 -32.51
CA ALA A 204 -38.26 -2.08 -32.80
C ALA A 204 -37.06 -2.09 -33.76
N PRO A 205 -37.15 -1.43 -34.92
CA PRO A 205 -36.01 -1.27 -35.81
C PRO A 205 -34.95 -0.34 -35.19
N LEU A 206 -33.76 -0.40 -35.77
CA LEU A 206 -32.72 0.59 -35.48
C LEU A 206 -33.21 1.99 -35.88
N GLU A 207 -33.09 2.98 -35.01
CA GLU A 207 -33.61 4.33 -35.21
C GLU A 207 -32.95 5.02 -36.41
N ASP A 208 -31.61 5.00 -36.42
CA ASP A 208 -30.76 5.60 -37.44
C ASP A 208 -29.66 4.62 -37.88
N ARG A 209 -29.24 4.76 -39.13
CA ARG A 209 -28.05 4.05 -39.62
C ARG A 209 -26.83 4.40 -38.79
N TYR A 210 -26.17 3.42 -38.19
CA TYR A 210 -24.99 3.63 -37.36
C TYR A 210 -23.72 3.15 -38.07
N THR A 211 -22.79 4.07 -38.31
CA THR A 211 -21.47 3.79 -38.88
C THR A 211 -20.42 4.55 -38.10
N TRP A 212 -19.25 3.94 -37.91
CA TRP A 212 -18.10 4.62 -37.32
C TRP A 212 -16.82 4.11 -37.94
N SER A 213 -15.73 4.89 -37.85
CA SER A 213 -14.42 4.49 -38.32
C SER A 213 -13.40 4.50 -37.19
N PHE A 214 -12.36 3.69 -37.35
CA PHE A 214 -11.17 3.64 -36.51
C PHE A 214 -9.97 3.22 -37.35
N THR A 215 -8.75 3.57 -36.89
CA THR A 215 -7.51 3.28 -37.61
C THR A 215 -6.59 2.41 -36.78
N THR A 216 -6.04 1.35 -37.35
CA THR A 216 -5.09 0.45 -36.69
C THR A 216 -3.69 1.03 -36.65
N VAL A 217 -2.89 0.56 -35.65
CA VAL A 217 -1.49 1.01 -35.50
C VAL A 217 -0.63 0.49 -36.64
N PRO A 218 0.38 1.30 -37.09
CA PRO A 218 1.43 0.82 -37.98
C PRO A 218 2.35 -0.16 -37.22
N PRO A 219 3.14 -1.00 -37.96
CA PRO A 219 4.20 -1.77 -37.36
C PRO A 219 5.17 -0.89 -36.59
N LYS A 220 5.54 -1.31 -35.37
CA LYS A 220 6.56 -0.64 -34.57
C LYS A 220 7.28 -1.64 -33.66
N VAL A 221 8.51 -1.33 -33.33
CA VAL A 221 9.25 -2.03 -32.29
C VAL A 221 8.76 -1.58 -30.93
N ILE A 222 8.34 -2.51 -30.08
CA ILE A 222 7.81 -2.26 -28.73
C ILE A 222 8.80 -2.58 -27.62
N ALA A 223 9.78 -3.46 -27.90
CA ALA A 223 10.86 -3.79 -26.98
C ALA A 223 12.13 -4.15 -27.75
N TRP A 224 13.28 -3.96 -27.13
CA TRP A 224 14.59 -4.35 -27.67
C TRP A 224 15.59 -4.66 -26.56
N SER A 225 16.56 -5.50 -26.88
CA SER A 225 17.67 -5.84 -26.01
C SER A 225 18.98 -5.88 -26.82
N PRO A 226 20.09 -5.38 -26.28
CA PRO A 226 20.22 -4.62 -25.02
C PRO A 226 19.38 -3.34 -25.04
N HIS A 227 18.93 -2.85 -23.87
CA HIS A 227 18.20 -1.57 -23.82
C HIS A 227 19.10 -0.41 -24.23
N SER A 228 18.51 0.70 -24.68
CA SER A 228 19.26 1.86 -25.15
C SER A 228 20.19 2.41 -24.05
N ARG A 229 21.47 2.62 -24.40
CA ARG A 229 22.57 3.02 -23.51
C ARG A 229 22.90 2.00 -22.42
N ALA A 230 22.56 0.73 -22.62
CA ALA A 230 23.04 -0.34 -21.75
C ALA A 230 24.56 -0.31 -21.65
N GLN A 231 25.09 -0.46 -20.47
CA GLN A 231 26.52 -0.59 -20.19
C GLN A 231 26.85 -2.03 -19.82
N HIS A 232 28.11 -2.41 -19.97
CA HIS A 232 28.61 -3.75 -19.65
C HIS A 232 27.91 -4.89 -20.41
N VAL A 233 27.50 -4.63 -21.64
CA VAL A 233 26.90 -5.67 -22.50
C VAL A 233 27.92 -6.77 -22.74
N ALA A 234 27.48 -8.00 -22.49
CA ALA A 234 28.34 -9.19 -22.63
C ALA A 234 28.92 -9.35 -24.03
N PRO A 235 30.15 -9.83 -24.19
CA PRO A 235 30.71 -10.19 -25.52
C PRO A 235 29.84 -11.20 -26.27
N SER A 236 29.18 -12.10 -25.56
CA SER A 236 28.28 -13.12 -26.12
C SER A 236 26.83 -12.70 -26.23
N ALA A 237 26.55 -11.40 -26.08
CA ALA A 237 25.15 -10.90 -26.09
C ALA A 237 24.51 -11.06 -27.47
N THR A 238 23.24 -11.46 -27.46
CA THR A 238 22.35 -11.39 -28.62
C THR A 238 21.62 -10.07 -28.65
N ILE A 239 21.23 -9.62 -29.84
CA ILE A 239 20.48 -8.40 -30.04
C ILE A 239 19.07 -8.79 -30.44
N SER A 240 18.06 -8.28 -29.74
CA SER A 240 16.66 -8.61 -30.06
C SER A 240 15.77 -7.37 -30.21
N ALA A 241 14.74 -7.52 -31.04
CA ALA A 241 13.67 -6.54 -31.17
C ALA A 241 12.33 -7.27 -31.22
N THR A 242 11.34 -6.73 -30.49
CA THR A 242 9.99 -7.26 -30.42
C THR A 242 9.05 -6.28 -31.09
N PHE A 243 8.17 -6.79 -31.93
CA PHE A 243 7.22 -6.00 -32.70
C PHE A 243 5.80 -6.10 -32.09
N ASN A 244 4.99 -5.10 -32.35
CA ASN A 244 3.57 -5.07 -31.89
C ASN A 244 2.65 -5.94 -32.75
N GLN A 245 3.16 -6.56 -33.80
CA GLN A 245 2.39 -7.40 -34.73
C GLN A 245 3.31 -8.26 -35.58
N PRO A 246 2.80 -9.29 -36.27
CA PRO A 246 3.59 -10.14 -37.17
C PRO A 246 4.24 -9.35 -38.30
N MET A 247 5.54 -9.58 -38.53
CA MET A 247 6.34 -8.89 -39.54
C MET A 247 6.69 -9.83 -40.70
N ASP A 248 6.94 -9.26 -41.87
CA ASP A 248 7.65 -9.96 -42.94
C ASP A 248 9.10 -10.13 -42.54
N ARG A 249 9.52 -11.38 -42.25
CA ARG A 249 10.82 -11.71 -41.68
C ARG A 249 11.99 -11.30 -42.60
N ASP A 250 11.88 -11.57 -43.91
CA ASP A 250 12.91 -11.20 -44.86
C ASP A 250 13.12 -9.70 -44.95
N SER A 251 12.04 -8.93 -44.84
CA SER A 251 12.10 -7.47 -44.80
C SER A 251 12.79 -6.92 -43.56
N VAL A 252 12.51 -7.52 -42.40
CA VAL A 252 13.13 -7.12 -41.12
C VAL A 252 14.62 -7.46 -41.11
N GLU A 253 15.00 -8.67 -41.57
CA GLU A 253 16.40 -9.10 -41.64
C GLU A 253 17.20 -8.21 -42.59
N SER A 254 16.61 -7.79 -43.70
CA SER A 254 17.22 -6.85 -44.65
C SER A 254 17.34 -5.41 -44.11
N ALA A 255 16.42 -5.01 -43.23
CA ALA A 255 16.39 -3.69 -42.63
C ALA A 255 17.26 -3.55 -41.38
N PHE A 256 17.72 -4.69 -40.81
CA PHE A 256 18.51 -4.72 -39.57
C PHE A 256 19.99 -4.46 -39.87
N ASP A 257 20.60 -3.50 -39.16
CA ASP A 257 22.01 -3.16 -39.22
C ASP A 257 22.59 -3.04 -37.80
N LEU A 258 23.52 -3.95 -37.47
CA LEU A 258 24.33 -3.86 -36.26
C LEU A 258 25.76 -3.41 -36.62
N ARG A 259 26.20 -2.34 -35.99
CA ARG A 259 27.58 -1.85 -36.12
C ARG A 259 28.23 -1.75 -34.76
N VAL A 260 29.46 -2.20 -34.65
CA VAL A 260 30.29 -2.02 -33.48
C VAL A 260 31.51 -1.19 -33.83
N ASN A 261 31.73 -0.07 -33.16
CA ASN A 261 32.72 0.95 -33.52
C ASN A 261 32.63 1.39 -35.01
N GLY A 262 31.40 1.41 -35.55
CA GLY A 262 31.11 1.79 -36.93
C GLY A 262 31.34 0.70 -37.97
N LEU A 263 31.83 -0.47 -37.61
CA LEU A 263 32.03 -1.63 -38.50
C LEU A 263 30.81 -2.56 -38.43
N PRO A 264 30.31 -3.08 -39.56
CA PRO A 264 29.20 -4.03 -39.56
C PRO A 264 29.59 -5.32 -38.84
N VAL A 265 28.62 -5.98 -38.23
CA VAL A 265 28.78 -7.26 -37.54
C VAL A 265 27.98 -8.32 -38.26
N ASP A 266 28.65 -9.41 -38.66
CA ASP A 266 28.04 -10.56 -39.29
C ASP A 266 27.41 -11.47 -38.22
N GLY A 267 26.29 -12.14 -38.57
CA GLY A 267 25.56 -12.99 -37.63
C GLY A 267 24.35 -13.67 -38.27
N SER A 268 23.59 -14.37 -37.45
CA SER A 268 22.41 -15.13 -37.86
C SER A 268 21.16 -14.68 -37.12
N PHE A 269 20.01 -14.78 -37.79
CA PHE A 269 18.73 -14.45 -37.23
C PHE A 269 17.96 -15.70 -36.75
N THR A 270 17.29 -15.58 -35.64
CA THR A 270 16.27 -16.51 -35.14
C THR A 270 15.02 -15.75 -34.74
N TRP A 271 13.87 -16.39 -34.87
CA TRP A 271 12.58 -15.78 -34.59
C TRP A 271 11.84 -16.55 -33.52
N HIS A 272 11.13 -15.82 -32.64
CA HIS A 272 10.27 -16.34 -31.61
C HIS A 272 8.90 -15.68 -31.69
N GLY A 273 7.83 -16.45 -31.47
CA GLY A 273 6.45 -15.98 -31.62
C GLY A 273 5.98 -15.94 -33.07
N GLY A 274 4.76 -15.47 -33.30
CA GLY A 274 4.19 -15.31 -34.65
C GLY A 274 3.67 -16.59 -35.32
N ASP A 275 3.70 -17.73 -34.67
CA ASP A 275 3.01 -18.95 -35.11
C ASP A 275 1.56 -18.94 -34.63
N ASP A 276 0.64 -18.45 -35.46
CA ASP A 276 -0.83 -18.54 -35.39
C ASP A 276 -1.50 -18.42 -33.99
N SER A 277 -0.77 -18.15 -32.93
CA SER A 277 -1.29 -17.91 -31.61
C SER A 277 -1.09 -16.44 -31.21
N ILE A 278 -2.18 -15.80 -31.01
CA ILE A 278 -2.47 -14.37 -30.79
C ILE A 278 -1.83 -13.79 -29.50
N VAL A 279 -1.06 -14.57 -28.74
CA VAL A 279 -0.64 -14.19 -27.37
C VAL A 279 0.83 -13.80 -27.27
N ASP A 280 1.70 -14.20 -28.20
CA ASP A 280 3.13 -13.90 -28.14
C ASP A 280 3.56 -12.89 -29.22
N PRO A 281 3.98 -11.67 -28.84
CA PRO A 281 4.52 -10.71 -29.78
C PRO A 281 5.75 -11.30 -30.51
N GLU A 282 5.82 -11.10 -31.82
CA GLU A 282 6.92 -11.63 -32.64
C GLU A 282 8.23 -10.92 -32.33
N SER A 283 9.28 -11.69 -32.10
CA SER A 283 10.61 -11.16 -31.78
C SER A 283 11.67 -11.71 -32.71
N VAL A 284 12.51 -10.84 -33.26
CA VAL A 284 13.74 -11.19 -33.97
C VAL A 284 14.90 -11.17 -32.98
N ILE A 285 15.77 -12.18 -33.06
CA ILE A 285 17.02 -12.28 -32.31
C ILE A 285 18.16 -12.42 -33.28
N PHE A 286 19.10 -11.47 -33.28
CA PHE A 286 20.33 -11.51 -34.01
C PHE A 286 21.46 -12.02 -33.10
N THR A 287 22.13 -13.07 -33.51
CA THR A 287 23.29 -13.65 -32.84
C THR A 287 24.54 -13.36 -33.65
N PRO A 288 25.48 -12.55 -33.13
CA PRO A 288 26.79 -12.34 -33.78
C PRO A 288 27.55 -13.65 -33.97
N ASP A 289 28.21 -13.84 -35.13
CA ASP A 289 29.03 -15.02 -35.41
C ASP A 289 30.29 -15.07 -34.52
N GLU A 290 30.84 -13.90 -34.19
CA GLU A 290 31.98 -13.73 -33.29
C GLU A 290 31.58 -12.91 -32.07
N PRO A 291 32.19 -13.15 -30.89
CA PRO A 291 31.92 -12.32 -29.71
C PRO A 291 32.16 -10.83 -29.97
N LEU A 292 31.27 -9.98 -29.50
CA LEU A 292 31.41 -8.54 -29.59
C LEU A 292 32.71 -8.07 -28.90
N PRO A 293 33.48 -7.16 -29.52
CA PRO A 293 34.72 -6.66 -28.92
C PRO A 293 34.41 -5.89 -27.63
N ARG A 294 35.31 -5.99 -26.68
CA ARG A 294 35.24 -5.19 -25.42
C ARG A 294 35.58 -3.72 -25.70
N ASN A 295 35.22 -2.84 -24.76
CA ASN A 295 35.47 -1.38 -24.84
C ASN A 295 34.91 -0.76 -26.15
N ALA A 296 33.77 -1.22 -26.60
CA ALA A 296 33.21 -0.84 -27.89
C ALA A 296 31.77 -0.34 -27.77
N MET A 297 31.41 0.57 -28.65
CA MET A 297 30.04 1.05 -28.79
C MET A 297 29.33 0.29 -29.91
N GLY A 298 28.25 -0.38 -29.56
CA GLY A 298 27.30 -0.99 -30.47
C GLY A 298 26.20 -0.02 -30.88
N GLN A 299 25.84 -0.03 -32.15
CA GLN A 299 24.70 0.69 -32.69
C GLN A 299 23.83 -0.26 -33.48
N VAL A 300 22.55 -0.29 -33.18
CA VAL A 300 21.55 -1.07 -33.92
C VAL A 300 20.62 -0.12 -34.63
N VAL A 301 20.23 -0.44 -35.84
CA VAL A 301 19.19 0.27 -36.59
C VAL A 301 18.29 -0.76 -37.26
N ILE A 302 16.98 -0.55 -37.19
CA ILE A 302 15.98 -1.23 -38.02
C ILE A 302 15.28 -0.13 -38.79
N ASP A 303 15.50 -0.09 -40.07
CA ASP A 303 15.02 0.97 -40.93
C ASP A 303 13.56 0.76 -41.37
N MET A 304 12.98 1.74 -42.05
CA MET A 304 11.57 1.74 -42.47
C MET A 304 11.30 0.79 -43.66
N SER A 305 12.28 0.04 -44.16
CA SER A 305 12.02 -0.99 -45.19
C SER A 305 11.41 -2.27 -44.61
N ALA A 306 11.51 -2.46 -43.28
CA ALA A 306 10.77 -3.50 -42.58
C ALA A 306 9.26 -3.24 -42.67
N HIS A 307 8.47 -4.24 -42.97
CA HIS A 307 7.03 -4.12 -43.11
C HIS A 307 6.26 -5.29 -42.47
N ALA A 308 4.96 -5.09 -42.24
CA ALA A 308 4.11 -6.14 -41.67
C ALA A 308 3.92 -7.34 -42.64
N LYS A 309 3.70 -8.54 -42.08
CA LYS A 309 3.54 -9.80 -42.82
C LYS A 309 2.38 -9.76 -43.82
N GLU A 310 1.24 -9.21 -43.44
CA GLU A 310 0.01 -9.23 -44.26
C GLU A 310 -0.20 -7.95 -45.07
N SER A 311 0.73 -6.99 -44.98
CA SER A 311 0.61 -5.70 -45.70
C SER A 311 1.99 -5.13 -46.04
N GLN A 312 2.02 -4.20 -47.01
CA GLN A 312 3.25 -3.46 -47.36
C GLN A 312 3.44 -2.20 -46.49
N VAL A 313 2.71 -2.09 -45.37
CA VAL A 313 2.86 -0.95 -44.45
C VAL A 313 4.17 -1.08 -43.71
N SER A 314 5.02 -0.06 -43.89
CA SER A 314 6.36 0.00 -43.34
C SER A 314 6.39 0.28 -41.85
N LEU A 315 7.47 -0.16 -41.19
CA LEU A 315 7.80 0.23 -39.84
C LEU A 315 7.85 1.76 -39.70
N ALA A 316 7.13 2.30 -38.75
CA ALA A 316 7.11 3.75 -38.54
C ALA A 316 7.04 4.10 -37.04
N PRO A 317 8.05 4.85 -36.54
CA PRO A 317 9.28 5.28 -37.22
C PRO A 317 10.35 4.16 -37.28
N ALA A 318 11.42 4.38 -38.03
CA ALA A 318 12.65 3.60 -37.91
C ALA A 318 13.15 3.64 -36.46
N VAL A 319 13.71 2.54 -35.98
CA VAL A 319 14.19 2.42 -34.61
C VAL A 319 15.71 2.26 -34.60
N GLY A 320 16.36 2.99 -33.71
CA GLY A 320 17.80 2.82 -33.50
C GLY A 320 18.18 3.04 -32.04
N TRP A 321 19.11 2.22 -31.54
CA TRP A 321 19.63 2.36 -30.19
C TRP A 321 21.13 2.04 -30.14
N VAL A 322 21.74 2.46 -29.05
CA VAL A 322 23.17 2.24 -28.81
C VAL A 322 23.40 1.54 -27.49
N PHE A 323 24.49 0.84 -27.35
CA PHE A 323 24.92 0.20 -26.12
C PHE A 323 26.44 0.18 -26.04
N ASP A 324 26.99 0.04 -24.84
CA ASP A 324 28.43 -0.12 -24.63
C ASP A 324 28.72 -1.55 -24.16
N THR A 325 29.65 -2.19 -24.82
CA THR A 325 30.12 -3.51 -24.41
C THR A 325 30.95 -3.40 -23.14
N VAL A 326 31.07 -4.52 -22.43
CA VAL A 326 31.85 -4.57 -21.19
C VAL A 326 33.29 -4.10 -21.43
N LEU A 327 33.82 -3.37 -20.46
CA LEU A 327 35.20 -2.96 -20.45
C LEU A 327 36.12 -4.17 -20.18
N SER A 328 37.40 -4.08 -20.55
CA SER A 328 38.40 -5.05 -20.06
C SER A 328 38.52 -4.97 -18.55
N PRO A 329 38.75 -6.10 -17.85
CA PRO A 329 38.92 -6.08 -16.40
C PRO A 329 40.05 -5.14 -15.99
N GLY A 330 39.84 -4.44 -14.87
CA GLY A 330 40.80 -3.53 -14.31
C GLY A 330 40.27 -2.91 -13.03
N ILE A 331 41.15 -2.38 -12.21
CA ILE A 331 40.77 -1.69 -10.95
C ILE A 331 40.67 -0.20 -11.23
N ILE A 332 39.50 0.38 -10.94
CA ILE A 332 39.25 1.81 -11.11
C ILE A 332 39.70 2.57 -9.86
N SER A 333 39.34 2.05 -8.68
CA SER A 333 39.65 2.71 -7.42
C SER A 333 39.63 1.75 -6.23
N THR A 334 40.27 2.14 -5.17
CA THR A 334 40.23 1.47 -3.87
C THR A 334 39.90 2.47 -2.77
N SER A 335 39.26 2.00 -1.73
CA SER A 335 39.01 2.72 -0.51
C SER A 335 39.22 1.76 0.67
N PRO A 336 40.21 1.96 1.53
CA PRO A 336 41.22 3.03 1.52
C PRO A 336 42.07 3.10 0.26
N GLU A 337 42.71 4.25 0.02
CA GLU A 337 43.74 4.38 -1.01
C GLU A 337 45.05 3.72 -0.59
N ASN A 338 45.89 3.36 -1.55
CA ASN A 338 47.20 2.78 -1.23
C ASN A 338 48.10 3.81 -0.53
N GLY A 339 48.59 3.46 0.66
CA GLY A 339 49.40 4.33 1.51
C GLY A 339 48.58 5.24 2.43
N GLU A 340 47.26 5.15 2.43
CA GLU A 340 46.40 5.96 3.32
C GLU A 340 46.72 5.69 4.80
N THR A 341 46.79 6.75 5.60
CA THR A 341 47.06 6.69 7.04
C THR A 341 45.85 7.18 7.82
N ASP A 342 45.76 6.79 9.09
CA ASP A 342 44.68 7.17 9.98
C ASP A 342 43.29 6.66 9.52
N VAL A 343 43.30 5.51 8.85
CA VAL A 343 42.06 4.85 8.37
C VAL A 343 41.30 4.32 9.59
N SER A 344 40.03 4.66 9.72
CA SER A 344 39.21 4.10 10.79
C SER A 344 39.21 2.56 10.74
N PRO A 345 39.48 1.87 11.87
CA PRO A 345 39.44 0.41 11.93
C PRO A 345 38.07 -0.20 11.54
N TYR A 346 37.01 0.57 11.60
CA TYR A 346 35.64 0.17 11.21
C TYR A 346 35.32 0.42 9.73
N ARG A 347 36.19 1.11 8.99
CA ARG A 347 35.97 1.38 7.57
C ARG A 347 36.21 0.11 6.77
N ASP A 348 35.23 -0.28 5.97
CA ASP A 348 35.36 -1.43 5.06
C ASP A 348 36.35 -1.12 3.92
N VAL A 349 36.98 -2.15 3.41
CA VAL A 349 37.77 -2.02 2.18
C VAL A 349 36.82 -2.20 0.99
N ARG A 350 36.92 -1.29 0.01
CA ARG A 350 36.17 -1.35 -1.24
C ARG A 350 37.12 -1.30 -2.41
N ILE A 351 36.82 -2.13 -3.40
CA ILE A 351 37.54 -2.18 -4.68
C ILE A 351 36.51 -2.04 -5.79
N THR A 352 36.70 -1.04 -6.65
CA THR A 352 35.81 -0.81 -7.80
C THR A 352 36.51 -1.28 -9.06
N PHE A 353 35.82 -2.09 -9.85
CA PHE A 353 36.32 -2.72 -11.09
C PHE A 353 35.66 -2.08 -12.31
N ALA A 354 36.38 -2.13 -13.45
CA ALA A 354 35.90 -1.66 -14.74
C ALA A 354 34.90 -2.62 -15.39
N SER A 355 34.95 -3.89 -15.03
CA SER A 355 34.11 -4.96 -15.56
C SER A 355 33.42 -5.70 -14.40
N PRO A 356 32.23 -6.28 -14.60
CA PRO A 356 31.64 -7.20 -13.64
C PRO A 356 32.55 -8.39 -13.39
N MET A 357 32.85 -8.69 -12.13
CA MET A 357 33.77 -9.74 -11.73
C MET A 357 33.02 -11.03 -11.35
N THR A 358 33.70 -12.17 -11.37
CA THR A 358 33.17 -13.41 -10.83
C THR A 358 33.05 -13.29 -9.32
N THR A 359 31.86 -13.47 -8.78
CA THR A 359 31.59 -13.31 -7.35
C THR A 359 31.82 -14.58 -6.53
N THR A 360 31.84 -15.73 -7.20
CA THR A 360 32.12 -17.03 -6.56
C THR A 360 33.61 -17.18 -6.27
N ALA A 361 33.94 -17.78 -5.12
CA ALA A 361 35.31 -18.05 -4.71
C ALA A 361 36.22 -16.80 -4.59
N THR A 362 35.67 -15.61 -4.34
CA THR A 362 36.41 -14.34 -4.17
C THR A 362 37.57 -14.48 -3.17
N LEU A 363 37.36 -15.22 -2.09
CA LEU A 363 38.37 -15.43 -1.03
C LEU A 363 39.58 -16.21 -1.48
N ASP A 364 39.49 -17.03 -2.56
CA ASP A 364 40.62 -17.79 -3.10
C ASP A 364 41.66 -16.86 -3.76
N TYR A 365 41.23 -15.67 -4.18
CA TYR A 365 42.08 -14.66 -4.78
C TYR A 365 42.55 -13.57 -3.82
N LEU A 366 42.06 -13.60 -2.52
CA LEU A 366 42.30 -12.55 -1.58
C LEU A 366 43.30 -13.00 -0.51
N THR A 367 44.33 -12.23 -0.26
CA THR A 367 45.27 -12.41 0.86
C THR A 367 45.28 -11.15 1.73
N LEU A 368 45.16 -11.33 3.02
CA LEU A 368 45.19 -10.24 4.02
C LEU A 368 46.31 -10.47 5.01
N SER A 369 47.00 -9.41 5.39
CA SER A 369 48.04 -9.43 6.43
C SER A 369 47.89 -8.18 7.34
N PRO A 370 47.78 -8.36 8.67
CA PRO A 370 47.66 -9.61 9.42
C PRO A 370 46.45 -10.44 8.97
N GLU A 371 46.55 -11.76 9.05
CA GLU A 371 45.43 -12.67 8.73
C GLU A 371 44.30 -12.47 9.77
N PRO A 372 43.10 -12.04 9.33
CA PRO A 372 41.99 -11.83 10.25
C PRO A 372 41.28 -13.14 10.58
N THR A 373 40.58 -13.17 11.72
CA THR A 373 39.83 -14.36 12.16
C THR A 373 38.68 -14.70 11.23
N GLU A 374 38.00 -13.68 10.70
CA GLU A 374 36.84 -13.80 9.80
C GLU A 374 36.90 -12.73 8.73
N VAL A 375 36.50 -13.09 7.51
CA VAL A 375 36.39 -12.18 6.36
C VAL A 375 35.07 -12.39 5.67
N TYR A 376 34.34 -11.31 5.46
CA TYR A 376 33.10 -11.29 4.69
C TYR A 376 33.28 -10.45 3.44
N THR A 377 32.77 -10.96 2.31
CA THR A 377 32.79 -10.25 1.05
C THR A 377 31.37 -10.01 0.55
N TYR A 378 31.11 -8.80 0.05
CA TYR A 378 29.82 -8.41 -0.52
C TYR A 378 30.06 -7.76 -1.85
N TRP A 379 29.25 -8.12 -2.84
CA TRP A 379 29.27 -7.54 -4.16
C TRP A 379 28.10 -6.61 -4.40
N SER A 380 28.30 -5.58 -5.21
CA SER A 380 27.20 -4.75 -5.73
C SER A 380 26.32 -5.53 -6.69
N ASP A 381 25.09 -5.08 -6.95
CA ASP A 381 24.16 -5.71 -7.91
C ASP A 381 24.72 -5.84 -9.33
N ALA A 382 25.64 -4.96 -9.69
CA ALA A 382 26.31 -4.98 -10.98
C ALA A 382 27.64 -5.78 -10.99
N ASP A 383 28.01 -6.42 -9.88
CA ASP A 383 29.27 -7.15 -9.68
C ASP A 383 30.55 -6.35 -9.99
N THR A 384 30.47 -5.01 -9.91
CA THR A 384 31.57 -4.09 -10.17
C THR A 384 32.19 -3.47 -8.93
N GLU A 385 31.63 -3.66 -7.75
CA GLU A 385 32.20 -3.22 -6.49
C GLU A 385 32.29 -4.38 -5.49
N LEU A 386 33.47 -4.67 -5.01
CA LEU A 386 33.77 -5.62 -3.94
C LEU A 386 33.97 -4.87 -2.63
N ARG A 387 33.14 -5.16 -1.64
CA ARG A 387 33.25 -4.70 -0.27
C ARG A 387 33.77 -5.83 0.61
N ILE A 388 34.90 -5.59 1.31
CA ILE A 388 35.56 -6.57 2.16
C ILE A 388 35.46 -6.08 3.60
N VAL A 389 34.84 -6.89 4.46
CA VAL A 389 34.60 -6.60 5.89
C VAL A 389 35.38 -7.59 6.73
N PHE A 390 36.25 -7.07 7.57
CA PHE A 390 37.01 -7.84 8.55
C PHE A 390 37.43 -6.97 9.74
N SER A 391 37.79 -7.60 10.84
CA SER A 391 38.30 -6.90 12.03
C SER A 391 39.73 -6.40 11.78
N LYS A 392 39.97 -5.12 12.06
CA LYS A 392 41.27 -4.48 11.95
C LYS A 392 41.69 -3.95 13.28
N ASP A 393 42.94 -4.26 13.69
CA ASP A 393 43.49 -3.67 14.91
C ASP A 393 43.72 -2.18 14.67
N PRO A 394 43.54 -1.33 15.70
CA PRO A 394 43.89 0.04 15.63
C PRO A 394 45.41 0.23 15.56
N THR A 395 45.88 1.35 14.98
CA THR A 395 47.29 1.72 14.83
C THR A 395 48.17 0.59 14.23
N SER A 396 47.61 -0.17 13.31
CA SER A 396 48.29 -1.29 12.64
C SER A 396 48.40 -1.07 11.14
N GLN A 397 49.39 -1.71 10.52
CA GLN A 397 49.51 -1.76 9.06
C GLN A 397 48.74 -2.95 8.52
N ILE A 398 47.87 -2.68 7.55
CA ILE A 398 47.09 -3.70 6.84
C ILE A 398 47.60 -3.77 5.39
N THR A 399 47.85 -4.98 4.93
CA THR A 399 48.15 -5.25 3.53
C THR A 399 47.10 -6.20 2.96
N LEU A 400 46.53 -5.81 1.85
CA LEU A 400 45.58 -6.60 1.06
C LEU A 400 46.19 -6.87 -0.32
N GLN A 401 46.22 -8.13 -0.73
CA GLN A 401 46.60 -8.55 -2.06
C GLN A 401 45.40 -9.21 -2.74
N LEU A 402 45.05 -8.74 -3.95
CA LEU A 402 44.07 -9.40 -4.81
C LEU A 402 44.79 -9.90 -6.04
N ASP A 403 44.72 -11.23 -6.26
CA ASP A 403 45.45 -11.91 -7.32
C ASP A 403 44.94 -11.51 -8.72
N GLY A 404 45.85 -11.13 -9.61
CA GLY A 404 45.56 -10.75 -10.99
C GLY A 404 44.95 -11.87 -11.87
N SER A 405 44.98 -13.11 -11.40
CA SER A 405 44.32 -14.24 -12.07
C SER A 405 42.80 -14.31 -11.82
N MET A 406 42.27 -13.49 -10.93
CA MET A 406 40.82 -13.41 -10.66
C MET A 406 40.08 -13.05 -11.96
N PRO A 407 39.14 -13.91 -12.44
CA PRO A 407 38.44 -13.64 -13.70
C PRO A 407 37.28 -12.68 -13.49
N ASP A 408 36.96 -11.99 -14.57
CA ASP A 408 35.64 -11.30 -14.63
C ASP A 408 34.51 -12.30 -14.92
N LEU A 409 33.27 -11.80 -14.97
CA LEU A 409 32.06 -12.60 -15.24
C LEU A 409 32.16 -13.36 -16.59
N TYR A 410 33.01 -12.90 -17.53
CA TYR A 410 33.17 -13.43 -18.87
C TYR A 410 34.46 -14.24 -19.06
N GLY A 411 35.19 -14.50 -17.97
CA GLY A 411 36.35 -15.37 -17.94
C GLY A 411 37.67 -14.69 -18.26
N GLU A 412 37.72 -13.37 -18.44
CA GLU A 412 38.99 -12.65 -18.66
C GLU A 412 39.61 -12.28 -17.31
N PRO A 413 40.92 -12.60 -17.08
CA PRO A 413 41.59 -12.31 -15.83
C PRO A 413 41.78 -10.79 -15.61
N LEU A 414 41.82 -10.36 -14.36
CA LEU A 414 42.11 -8.99 -13.96
C LEU A 414 43.47 -8.49 -14.51
N GLY A 415 44.43 -9.38 -14.67
CA GLY A 415 45.74 -9.13 -15.25
C GLY A 415 46.76 -8.69 -14.22
N GLU A 416 46.55 -7.58 -13.57
CA GLU A 416 47.50 -7.05 -12.56
C GLU A 416 47.05 -7.40 -11.14
N THR A 417 47.97 -7.90 -10.32
CA THR A 417 47.74 -8.13 -8.90
C THR A 417 47.69 -6.80 -8.16
N LEU A 418 46.58 -6.54 -7.46
CA LEU A 418 46.48 -5.40 -6.55
C LEU A 418 47.29 -5.66 -5.29
N ASN A 419 48.14 -4.71 -4.90
CA ASN A 419 48.78 -4.67 -3.61
C ASN A 419 48.38 -3.37 -2.91
N LEU A 420 47.47 -3.45 -1.97
CA LEU A 420 46.96 -2.32 -1.21
C LEU A 420 47.52 -2.36 0.21
N THR A 421 48.21 -1.31 0.62
CA THR A 421 48.71 -1.17 1.99
C THR A 421 48.19 0.15 2.59
N PHE A 422 47.66 0.10 3.81
CA PHE A 422 47.24 1.29 4.55
C PHE A 422 47.47 1.11 6.05
N ASN A 423 47.44 2.20 6.81
CA ASN A 423 47.59 2.16 8.25
C ASN A 423 46.28 2.59 8.94
N THR A 424 45.82 1.77 9.86
CA THR A 424 44.69 2.14 10.71
C THR A 424 45.03 3.19 11.71
N GLY A 425 44.12 4.08 11.99
CA GLY A 425 44.16 5.06 13.06
C GLY A 425 43.71 4.48 14.42
N ASP A 426 43.44 5.35 15.33
CA ASP A 426 42.83 5.02 16.60
C ASP A 426 41.35 4.56 16.43
N LEU A 427 40.91 3.81 17.40
CA LEU A 427 39.47 3.62 17.55
C LEU A 427 38.80 4.96 17.91
N PRO A 428 37.64 5.30 17.34
CA PRO A 428 36.99 6.55 17.68
C PRO A 428 36.66 6.63 19.18
N PRO A 429 36.68 7.81 19.77
CA PRO A 429 36.30 8.00 21.16
C PRO A 429 34.86 7.55 21.37
N ARG A 430 34.60 6.90 22.49
CA ARG A 430 33.27 6.35 22.78
C ARG A 430 32.96 6.49 24.27
N VAL A 431 31.73 6.93 24.54
CA VAL A 431 31.16 6.94 25.89
C VAL A 431 29.78 6.32 25.84
N ASN A 432 29.52 5.42 26.78
CA ASN A 432 28.21 4.77 26.91
C ASN A 432 27.87 4.60 28.39
N LEU A 433 26.82 5.25 28.84
CA LEU A 433 26.25 5.05 30.15
C LEU A 433 25.55 3.67 30.19
N GLN A 434 25.94 2.82 31.15
CA GLN A 434 25.41 1.47 31.31
C GLN A 434 24.11 1.52 32.11
N VAL A 435 23.00 1.77 31.42
CA VAL A 435 21.66 1.84 31.99
C VAL A 435 20.71 1.10 31.07
N GLU A 436 19.73 0.39 31.64
CA GLU A 436 18.81 -0.46 30.89
C GLU A 436 17.61 0.32 30.36
N ASN A 437 17.10 1.26 31.14
CA ASN A 437 15.88 1.99 30.85
C ASN A 437 16.14 3.50 30.73
N ARG A 438 15.14 4.22 30.22
CA ARG A 438 15.17 5.70 30.12
C ARG A 438 15.15 6.39 31.49
N VAL A 439 14.53 5.74 32.48
CA VAL A 439 14.44 6.20 33.87
C VAL A 439 14.89 5.05 34.77
N GLY A 440 15.83 5.32 35.63
CA GLY A 440 16.26 4.37 36.68
C GLY A 440 15.64 4.67 38.02
N THR A 441 15.33 3.64 38.79
CA THR A 441 14.93 3.77 40.20
C THR A 441 16.06 3.21 41.08
N PHE A 442 16.55 4.02 41.97
CA PHE A 442 17.67 3.67 42.89
C PHE A 442 17.20 3.69 44.34
N ASN A 443 17.63 2.67 45.06
CA ASN A 443 17.36 2.53 46.47
C ASN A 443 18.13 3.62 47.24
N ALA A 444 17.44 4.44 48.03
CA ALA A 444 18.03 5.51 48.79
C ALA A 444 18.79 5.08 50.06
N TYR A 445 18.63 3.81 50.50
CA TYR A 445 19.43 3.20 51.58
C TYR A 445 20.89 2.90 51.13
N THR A 446 21.13 2.86 49.82
CA THR A 446 22.43 2.53 49.24
C THR A 446 23.02 3.73 48.47
N GLU A 447 24.33 3.63 48.18
CA GLU A 447 24.97 4.58 47.28
C GLU A 447 24.40 4.50 45.86
N THR A 448 23.98 5.61 45.29
CA THR A 448 23.56 5.67 43.88
C THR A 448 24.81 5.74 43.00
N VAL A 449 25.01 4.73 42.17
CA VAL A 449 26.19 4.58 41.33
C VAL A 449 25.75 4.37 39.88
N LEU A 450 26.43 5.10 38.99
CA LEU A 450 26.32 4.89 37.55
C LEU A 450 27.64 4.34 37.00
N TYR A 451 27.52 3.40 36.06
CA TYR A 451 28.66 2.85 35.37
C TYR A 451 28.72 3.39 33.96
N THR A 452 29.90 3.91 33.57
CA THR A 452 30.11 4.42 32.22
C THR A 452 31.24 3.64 31.57
N ARG A 453 30.92 3.08 30.39
CA ARG A 453 31.92 2.45 29.54
C ARG A 453 32.48 3.49 28.60
N TYR A 454 33.80 3.58 28.52
CA TYR A 454 34.49 4.61 27.73
C TYR A 454 35.71 4.03 27.02
N ARG A 455 36.14 4.71 25.97
CA ARG A 455 37.35 4.42 25.20
C ARG A 455 37.89 5.71 24.58
N ASN A 456 39.20 5.93 24.64
CA ASN A 456 39.88 7.12 24.12
C ASN A 456 39.25 8.44 24.62
N ILE A 457 38.89 8.45 25.90
CA ILE A 457 38.33 9.62 26.62
C ILE A 457 39.21 9.90 27.82
N SER A 458 39.66 11.12 27.92
CA SER A 458 40.50 11.58 29.02
C SER A 458 39.74 12.24 30.18
N GLN A 459 38.51 12.70 29.89
CA GLN A 459 37.69 13.40 30.89
C GLN A 459 36.20 13.20 30.60
N LEU A 460 35.43 13.06 31.66
CA LEU A 460 33.96 13.17 31.64
C LEU A 460 33.55 14.38 32.48
N ASP A 461 32.70 15.23 31.88
CA ASP A 461 32.08 16.38 32.51
C ASP A 461 30.63 16.07 32.82
N PHE A 462 30.24 16.26 34.08
CA PHE A 462 28.91 15.94 34.58
C PHE A 462 28.22 17.18 35.09
N ALA A 463 26.89 17.27 34.81
CA ALA A 463 26.00 18.22 35.46
C ALA A 463 24.76 17.48 35.94
N LEU A 464 24.48 17.58 37.23
CA LEU A 464 23.33 16.91 37.88
C LEU A 464 22.32 17.96 38.30
N TYR A 465 21.08 17.74 37.93
CA TYR A 465 19.95 18.63 38.20
C TYR A 465 18.86 17.90 38.99
N ARG A 466 17.98 18.66 39.64
CA ARG A 466 16.77 18.17 40.31
C ARG A 466 15.54 18.75 39.63
N PRO A 467 15.01 18.09 38.59
CA PRO A 467 13.80 18.54 37.91
C PRO A 467 12.59 18.46 38.85
N THR A 468 11.60 19.29 38.59
CA THR A 468 10.29 19.23 39.25
C THR A 468 9.47 18.01 38.73
N PRO A 469 8.45 17.57 39.48
CA PRO A 469 7.52 16.55 38.98
C PRO A 469 6.87 16.94 37.63
N GLY A 470 6.59 18.23 37.39
CA GLY A 470 6.06 18.72 36.12
C GLY A 470 7.05 18.53 34.95
N GLU A 471 8.31 18.97 35.14
CA GLU A 471 9.37 18.76 34.14
C GLU A 471 9.63 17.27 33.88
N PHE A 472 9.53 16.43 34.92
CA PHE A 472 9.64 14.98 34.77
C PHE A 472 8.52 14.40 33.89
N MET A 473 7.27 14.79 34.10
CA MET A 473 6.13 14.35 33.29
C MET A 473 6.25 14.84 31.84
N GLU A 474 6.72 16.06 31.61
CA GLU A 474 7.00 16.60 30.28
C GLU A 474 8.11 15.80 29.54
N LEU A 475 9.15 15.39 30.27
CA LEU A 475 10.26 14.61 29.71
C LEU A 475 9.88 13.15 29.37
N HIS A 476 8.98 12.55 30.13
CA HIS A 476 8.71 11.11 30.08
C HIS A 476 7.30 10.76 29.64
N GLY A 477 6.39 11.74 29.48
CA GLY A 477 5.07 11.57 28.86
C GLY A 477 5.12 11.55 27.33
N TYR A 478 3.99 11.33 26.70
CA TYR A 478 3.83 11.36 25.23
C TYR A 478 3.44 12.78 24.75
N PRO A 479 4.05 13.39 23.73
CA PRO A 479 5.11 12.92 22.83
C PRO A 479 6.52 13.30 23.31
N SER A 480 7.06 12.57 24.21
CA SER A 480 8.31 12.86 24.94
C SER A 480 9.58 13.04 24.08
N TYR A 481 9.61 12.56 22.84
CA TYR A 481 10.82 12.66 22.00
C TYR A 481 11.23 14.10 21.72
N LYS A 482 10.31 14.96 21.32
CA LYS A 482 10.59 16.38 21.03
C LYS A 482 10.90 17.16 22.32
N ALA A 483 10.15 16.88 23.39
CA ALA A 483 10.38 17.51 24.68
C ALA A 483 11.77 17.17 25.22
N ARG A 484 12.16 15.90 25.17
CA ARG A 484 13.52 15.47 25.58
C ARG A 484 14.64 16.11 24.76
N ALA A 485 14.46 16.22 23.45
CA ALA A 485 15.48 16.80 22.57
C ALA A 485 15.68 18.30 22.86
N ALA A 486 14.60 19.01 23.21
CA ALA A 486 14.59 20.43 23.47
C ALA A 486 14.77 20.79 24.96
N PHE A 487 14.77 19.81 25.87
CA PHE A 487 14.83 20.08 27.30
C PHE A 487 16.20 20.65 27.72
N GLU A 488 16.15 21.79 28.33
CA GLU A 488 17.29 22.47 28.98
C GLU A 488 16.97 22.62 30.46
N PRO A 489 17.69 21.92 31.37
CA PRO A 489 17.41 22.02 32.78
C PRO A 489 17.76 23.41 33.30
N ALA A 490 16.87 23.98 34.13
CA ALA A 490 17.09 25.30 34.73
C ALA A 490 18.32 25.31 35.63
N GLU A 491 19.20 26.31 35.48
CA GLU A 491 20.43 26.46 36.28
C GLU A 491 20.15 26.47 37.80
N GLN A 492 19.04 27.03 38.23
CA GLN A 492 18.63 27.06 39.66
C GLN A 492 18.37 25.66 40.22
N ASN A 493 18.12 24.68 39.37
CA ASN A 493 17.85 23.28 39.75
C ASN A 493 19.14 22.43 39.74
N LYS A 494 20.28 23.05 39.48
CA LYS A 494 21.58 22.36 39.48
C LYS A 494 21.98 21.96 40.89
N VAL A 495 22.21 20.66 41.09
CA VAL A 495 22.66 20.04 42.33
C VAL A 495 24.18 20.05 42.42
N ARG A 496 24.82 19.67 41.31
CA ARG A 496 26.28 19.55 41.23
C ARG A 496 26.75 19.62 39.79
N GLN A 497 27.95 20.22 39.63
CA GLN A 497 28.69 20.11 38.36
C GLN A 497 30.15 19.76 38.71
N TRP A 498 30.72 18.75 38.01
CA TRP A 498 32.07 18.30 38.24
C TRP A 498 32.65 17.63 37.01
N SER A 499 33.96 17.57 36.96
CA SER A 499 34.73 16.83 35.97
C SER A 499 35.42 15.65 36.62
N ARG A 500 35.60 14.60 35.87
CA ARG A 500 36.35 13.41 36.27
C ARG A 500 37.39 13.10 35.22
N ALA A 501 38.69 13.24 35.61
CA ALA A 501 39.77 12.76 34.77
C ALA A 501 39.77 11.23 34.72
N LEU A 502 40.06 10.71 33.56
CA LEU A 502 40.14 9.28 33.26
C LEU A 502 41.53 8.94 32.75
N ASP A 503 42.06 7.83 33.18
CA ASP A 503 43.33 7.28 32.71
C ASP A 503 43.07 5.87 32.19
N ALA A 504 43.22 5.69 30.88
CA ALA A 504 43.01 4.39 30.24
C ALA A 504 44.03 4.16 29.13
N PRO A 505 44.43 2.91 28.90
CA PRO A 505 45.24 2.58 27.75
C PRO A 505 44.49 2.98 26.44
N ARG A 506 45.28 3.49 25.49
CA ARG A 506 44.79 3.92 24.19
C ARG A 506 44.11 2.74 23.47
N ASN A 507 42.97 2.99 22.87
CA ASN A 507 42.16 2.00 22.12
C ASN A 507 41.55 0.87 22.96
N GLU A 508 41.63 0.92 24.27
CA GLU A 508 41.02 -0.02 25.17
C GLU A 508 39.72 0.52 25.77
N THR A 509 38.72 -0.38 25.83
CA THR A 509 37.45 -0.04 26.50
C THR A 509 37.55 -0.28 27.98
N GLN A 510 37.28 0.73 28.78
CA GLN A 510 37.31 0.73 30.23
C GLN A 510 35.92 0.99 30.82
N LEU A 511 35.73 0.62 32.08
CA LEU A 511 34.52 0.86 32.86
C LEU A 511 34.86 1.75 34.07
N VAL A 512 34.14 2.84 34.23
CA VAL A 512 34.30 3.71 35.41
C VAL A 512 33.00 3.75 36.22
N LYS A 513 33.16 3.57 37.54
CA LYS A 513 32.10 3.72 38.55
C LYS A 513 32.04 5.17 38.99
N THR A 514 30.90 5.84 38.91
CA THR A 514 30.73 7.24 39.37
C THR A 514 29.56 7.29 40.36
N ALA A 515 29.87 7.73 41.60
CA ALA A 515 28.86 7.96 42.62
C ALA A 515 28.11 9.27 42.35
N MET A 516 26.80 9.20 42.43
CA MET A 516 25.89 10.35 42.32
C MET A 516 25.68 10.94 43.71
N THR A 517 26.28 12.08 43.99
CA THR A 517 26.26 12.79 45.28
C THR A 517 25.92 14.26 45.07
N ASP A 518 25.57 14.94 46.12
CA ASP A 518 25.43 16.39 46.14
C ASP A 518 26.82 17.12 45.99
N ALA A 519 26.82 18.45 46.05
CA ALA A 519 28.02 19.25 45.92
C ALA A 519 28.99 19.07 47.11
N GLY A 520 28.50 18.64 48.27
CA GLY A 520 29.30 18.32 49.46
C GLY A 520 29.89 16.89 49.42
N GLY A 521 29.43 16.06 48.53
CA GLY A 521 29.80 14.65 48.46
C GLY A 521 28.89 13.74 49.28
N ASP A 522 27.83 14.28 49.86
CA ASP A 522 26.84 13.53 50.61
C ASP A 522 25.83 12.78 49.70
N PRO A 523 25.21 11.68 50.19
CA PRO A 523 24.19 10.99 49.45
C PRO A 523 23.02 11.90 49.06
N LEU A 524 22.54 11.77 47.83
CA LEU A 524 21.38 12.53 47.36
C LEU A 524 20.16 12.19 48.19
N PRO A 525 19.31 13.14 48.64
CA PRO A 525 18.02 12.84 49.24
C PRO A 525 17.05 12.17 48.26
N PRO A 526 15.93 11.60 48.71
CA PRO A 526 14.90 11.09 47.80
C PRO A 526 14.42 12.19 46.85
N GLY A 527 14.21 11.85 45.57
CA GLY A 527 13.80 12.81 44.57
C GLY A 527 14.07 12.37 43.13
N ILE A 528 13.82 13.29 42.22
CA ILE A 528 14.06 13.13 40.79
C ILE A 528 15.38 13.78 40.45
N TYR A 529 16.18 13.12 39.65
CA TYR A 529 17.49 13.63 39.22
C TYR A 529 17.64 13.48 37.71
N TYR A 530 18.28 14.48 37.11
CA TYR A 530 18.58 14.53 35.67
C TYR A 530 20.07 14.78 35.50
N LEU A 531 20.73 13.83 34.87
CA LEU A 531 22.15 13.86 34.60
C LEU A 531 22.40 14.25 33.15
N GLU A 532 23.29 15.22 32.94
CA GLU A 532 23.94 15.46 31.66
C GLU A 532 25.42 15.10 31.77
N MET A 533 25.93 14.43 30.74
CA MET A 533 27.34 14.04 30.68
C MET A 533 27.92 14.37 29.31
N HIS A 534 29.05 15.02 29.29
CA HIS A 534 29.83 15.35 28.10
C HIS A 534 31.24 14.72 28.19
N ALA A 535 31.88 14.60 27.03
CA ALA A 535 33.28 14.27 26.89
C ALA A 535 33.91 15.20 25.85
N PRO A 536 35.01 15.89 26.17
CA PRO A 536 35.67 16.85 25.25
C PRO A 536 36.03 16.23 23.89
N GLU A 537 36.46 14.98 23.88
CA GLU A 537 36.85 14.27 22.65
C GLU A 537 35.68 14.07 21.71
N LEU A 538 34.48 13.78 22.24
CA LEU A 538 33.27 13.66 21.45
C LEU A 538 32.80 15.00 20.86
N LEU A 539 32.97 16.09 21.62
CA LEU A 539 32.65 17.43 21.16
C LEU A 539 33.67 17.95 20.13
N ALA A 540 34.90 17.45 20.17
CA ALA A 540 35.91 17.76 19.15
C ALA A 540 35.56 17.12 17.78
N GLU A 541 34.94 15.95 17.79
CA GLU A 541 34.42 15.31 16.57
C GLU A 541 33.11 15.95 16.04
N ASP A 542 32.24 16.33 16.95
CA ASP A 542 30.92 16.91 16.65
C ASP A 542 30.58 17.98 17.71
N PRO A 543 30.86 19.28 17.44
CA PRO A 543 30.62 20.35 18.38
C PRO A 543 29.15 20.54 18.80
N ASP A 544 28.21 20.13 17.97
CA ASP A 544 26.78 20.24 18.22
C ASP A 544 26.19 18.98 18.87
N ARG A 545 27.01 18.01 19.23
CA ARG A 545 26.59 16.76 19.84
C ARG A 545 25.87 17.01 21.16
N PRO A 546 24.62 16.51 21.30
CA PRO A 546 23.89 16.67 22.55
C PRO A 546 24.57 15.89 23.69
N PRO A 547 24.42 16.33 24.95
CA PRO A 547 24.88 15.57 26.09
C PRO A 547 24.27 14.17 26.17
N ILE A 548 25.00 13.25 26.78
CA ILE A 548 24.41 11.97 27.20
C ILE A 548 23.54 12.28 28.41
N ARG A 549 22.28 11.96 28.33
CA ARG A 549 21.23 12.33 29.30
C ARG A 549 20.63 11.10 29.95
N TYR A 550 20.40 11.21 31.27
CA TYR A 550 19.77 10.14 32.02
C TYR A 550 18.93 10.68 33.17
N THR A 551 17.71 10.20 33.30
CA THR A 551 16.84 10.51 34.44
C THR A 551 16.83 9.36 35.41
N PHE A 552 16.93 9.66 36.69
CA PHE A 552 16.79 8.65 37.72
C PHE A 552 16.04 9.18 38.95
N ILE A 553 15.37 8.26 39.64
CA ILE A 553 14.64 8.50 40.86
C ILE A 553 15.40 7.84 42.00
N ARG A 554 15.55 8.57 43.09
CA ARG A 554 16.06 8.00 44.32
C ARG A 554 14.96 7.95 45.36
N SER A 555 14.69 6.77 45.94
CA SER A 555 13.57 6.53 46.84
C SER A 555 13.93 5.52 47.90
N TYR A 556 13.38 5.67 49.10
CA TYR A 556 13.34 4.62 50.12
C TYR A 556 12.12 3.69 49.94
N ALA A 557 11.17 4.08 49.09
CA ALA A 557 9.94 3.35 48.87
C ALA A 557 9.90 2.65 47.50
N ASN A 558 9.27 1.51 47.43
CA ASN A 558 8.84 0.89 46.18
C ASN A 558 7.35 1.17 45.95
N LEU A 559 7.01 1.56 44.76
CA LEU A 559 5.64 1.87 44.36
C LEU A 559 5.24 1.00 43.19
N LEU A 560 4.36 0.01 43.43
CA LEU A 560 3.76 -0.78 42.36
C LEU A 560 2.50 -0.06 41.89
N PHE A 561 2.36 0.18 40.60
CA PHE A 561 1.22 0.83 39.98
C PHE A 561 0.52 -0.12 39.02
N LYS A 562 -0.79 -0.29 39.16
CA LYS A 562 -1.65 -1.03 38.22
C LYS A 562 -2.85 -0.18 37.87
N ARG A 563 -3.23 -0.19 36.59
CA ARG A 563 -4.46 0.51 36.13
C ARG A 563 -5.24 -0.30 35.10
N THR A 564 -6.54 -0.04 35.08
CA THR A 564 -7.44 -0.26 33.95
C THR A 564 -7.79 1.11 33.34
N GLN A 565 -8.73 1.15 32.43
CA GLN A 565 -9.20 2.43 31.87
C GLN A 565 -9.92 3.32 32.91
N THR A 566 -10.61 2.72 33.87
CA THR A 566 -11.48 3.41 34.85
C THR A 566 -11.06 3.22 36.29
N GLU A 567 -10.05 2.45 36.56
CA GLU A 567 -9.56 2.12 37.90
C GLU A 567 -8.06 2.19 37.99
N SER A 568 -7.55 2.62 39.11
CA SER A 568 -6.12 2.64 39.39
C SER A 568 -5.84 2.21 40.82
N MET A 569 -4.74 1.50 41.00
CA MET A 569 -4.28 1.02 42.30
C MET A 569 -2.77 1.18 42.42
N ILE A 570 -2.28 1.62 43.56
CA ILE A 570 -0.86 1.51 43.93
C ILE A 570 -0.73 0.70 45.21
N TRP A 571 0.44 0.07 45.33
CA TRP A 571 0.91 -0.54 46.54
C TRP A 571 2.30 -0.01 46.87
N ALA A 572 2.44 0.53 48.08
CA ALA A 572 3.64 1.22 48.55
C ALA A 572 4.25 0.46 49.73
N VAL A 573 5.54 0.12 49.61
CA VAL A 573 6.31 -0.53 50.67
C VAL A 573 7.68 0.13 50.83
N ASP A 574 8.21 0.07 52.04
CA ASP A 574 9.59 0.50 52.31
C ASP A 574 10.58 -0.53 51.71
N LEU A 575 11.61 -0.05 51.04
CA LEU A 575 12.58 -0.92 50.32
C LEU A 575 13.54 -1.74 51.21
N GLU A 576 13.75 -1.32 52.47
CA GLU A 576 14.61 -2.05 53.39
C GLU A 576 13.86 -3.07 54.25
N SER A 577 12.74 -2.60 54.82
CA SER A 577 11.96 -3.47 55.73
C SER A 577 10.88 -4.30 55.03
N GLY A 578 10.43 -3.88 53.83
CA GLY A 578 9.28 -4.46 53.13
C GLY A 578 7.93 -4.12 53.79
N GLU A 579 7.91 -3.31 54.85
CA GLU A 579 6.70 -2.91 55.54
C GLU A 579 5.83 -1.96 54.68
N PRO A 580 4.51 -2.08 54.76
CA PRO A 580 3.61 -1.17 54.07
C PRO A 580 3.73 0.28 54.55
N LEU A 581 3.77 1.21 53.59
CA LEU A 581 3.76 2.64 53.88
C LEU A 581 2.37 3.17 53.99
N ALA A 582 1.90 3.32 55.26
CA ALA A 582 0.55 3.68 55.59
C ALA A 582 0.36 5.21 55.74
N ASN A 583 -0.82 5.71 55.31
CA ASN A 583 -1.22 7.11 55.43
C ASN A 583 -0.34 8.10 54.61
N GLU A 584 0.33 7.64 53.56
CA GLU A 584 1.16 8.47 52.70
C GLU A 584 0.30 9.17 51.62
N PRO A 585 0.56 10.47 51.33
CA PRO A 585 -0.19 11.17 50.31
C PRO A 585 0.15 10.68 48.91
N VAL A 586 -0.86 10.39 48.11
CA VAL A 586 -0.77 9.89 46.74
C VAL A 586 -1.49 10.85 45.79
N ARG A 587 -0.87 11.13 44.67
CA ARG A 587 -1.41 11.90 43.55
C ARG A 587 -1.18 11.18 42.23
N MET A 588 -2.22 11.07 41.42
CA MET A 588 -2.15 10.51 40.07
C MET A 588 -2.37 11.62 39.04
N HIS A 589 -1.55 11.62 38.02
CA HIS A 589 -1.62 12.50 36.87
C HIS A 589 -1.80 11.66 35.60
N ALA A 590 -2.76 12.04 34.74
CA ALA A 590 -2.93 11.49 33.40
C ALA A 590 -2.68 12.60 32.37
N GLU A 591 -1.96 12.30 31.31
CA GLU A 591 -1.38 13.28 30.40
C GLU A 591 -2.40 14.30 29.87
N ASP A 592 -3.52 13.86 29.34
CA ASP A 592 -4.54 14.75 28.74
C ASP A 592 -5.50 15.42 29.77
N ARG A 593 -5.42 15.07 31.05
CA ARG A 593 -6.42 15.42 32.05
C ARG A 593 -5.88 16.08 33.31
N GLY A 594 -4.58 16.22 33.40
CA GLY A 594 -3.93 16.79 34.57
C GLY A 594 -4.04 15.87 35.80
N TRP A 595 -4.24 16.45 37.00
CA TRP A 595 -4.37 15.66 38.22
C TRP A 595 -5.72 14.94 38.29
N HIS A 596 -5.66 13.60 38.21
CA HIS A 596 -6.82 12.74 38.01
C HIS A 596 -7.26 11.98 39.27
N GLY A 597 -6.41 11.80 40.25
CA GLY A 597 -6.69 11.14 41.52
C GLY A 597 -5.83 11.66 42.67
N ARG A 598 -6.41 11.70 43.88
CA ARG A 598 -5.68 12.04 45.11
C ARG A 598 -6.20 11.21 46.27
N GLY A 599 -5.32 10.86 47.20
CA GLY A 599 -5.68 10.13 48.38
C GLY A 599 -4.52 9.87 49.31
N ARG A 600 -4.70 8.88 50.18
CA ARG A 600 -3.67 8.38 51.06
C ARG A 600 -3.67 6.87 51.05
N THR A 601 -2.53 6.24 51.25
CA THR A 601 -2.44 4.81 51.45
C THR A 601 -3.11 4.36 52.73
N ASN A 602 -3.72 3.20 52.71
CA ASN A 602 -4.29 2.56 53.89
C ASN A 602 -3.21 1.86 54.75
N VAL A 603 -3.62 1.14 55.82
CA VAL A 603 -2.68 0.41 56.71
C VAL A 603 -1.88 -0.69 56.02
N GLU A 604 -2.33 -1.15 54.86
CA GLU A 604 -1.65 -2.15 54.03
C GLU A 604 -0.79 -1.51 52.92
N GLY A 605 -0.60 -0.21 52.94
CA GLY A 605 0.14 0.56 51.92
C GLY A 605 -0.61 0.69 50.59
N LEU A 606 -1.90 0.35 50.54
CA LEU A 606 -2.71 0.39 49.34
C LEU A 606 -3.44 1.72 49.21
N TRP A 607 -3.49 2.26 48.01
CA TRP A 607 -4.45 3.29 47.59
C TRP A 607 -5.06 2.85 46.27
N SER A 608 -6.37 3.01 46.18
CA SER A 608 -7.11 2.72 44.95
C SER A 608 -8.16 3.80 44.68
N VAL A 609 -8.44 3.98 43.41
CA VAL A 609 -9.50 4.87 42.93
C VAL A 609 -10.24 4.17 41.80
N THR A 610 -11.57 4.28 41.83
CA THR A 610 -12.49 3.66 40.88
C THR A 610 -13.42 4.74 40.30
N GLY A 611 -14.08 4.44 39.18
CA GLY A 611 -15.02 5.36 38.53
C GLY A 611 -14.32 6.59 37.92
N LEU A 612 -13.06 6.46 37.57
CA LEU A 612 -12.34 7.48 36.81
C LEU A 612 -12.97 7.60 35.41
N GLU A 613 -12.91 8.78 34.82
CA GLU A 613 -13.17 8.90 33.39
C GLU A 613 -12.12 8.04 32.61
N PRO A 614 -12.55 7.32 31.60
CA PRO A 614 -11.64 6.42 30.87
C PRO A 614 -10.38 7.13 30.39
N ILE A 615 -9.22 6.56 30.73
CA ILE A 615 -7.90 6.99 30.26
C ILE A 615 -7.51 6.00 29.17
N SER A 616 -7.16 6.51 27.99
CA SER A 616 -6.69 5.66 26.89
C SER A 616 -5.52 4.77 27.34
N SER A 617 -5.42 3.56 26.80
CA SER A 617 -4.27 2.67 27.03
C SER A 617 -2.95 3.27 26.52
N TRP A 618 -3.02 4.26 25.62
CA TRP A 618 -1.90 4.96 25.04
C TRP A 618 -1.46 6.21 25.83
N ASP A 619 -2.29 6.66 26.79
CA ASP A 619 -1.96 7.83 27.60
C ASP A 619 -1.08 7.44 28.78
N ASP A 620 -0.03 8.19 29.01
CA ASP A 620 0.85 7.98 30.15
C ASP A 620 0.17 8.47 31.45
N ALA A 621 0.15 7.58 32.44
CA ALA A 621 -0.26 7.92 33.78
C ALA A 621 0.90 7.82 34.75
N PHE A 622 1.06 8.86 35.57
CA PHE A 622 2.10 8.93 36.60
C PHE A 622 1.48 9.00 37.98
N VAL A 623 2.04 8.27 38.91
CA VAL A 623 1.65 8.34 40.32
C VAL A 623 2.84 8.80 41.15
N PHE A 624 2.59 9.80 41.98
CA PHE A 624 3.54 10.37 42.92
C PHE A 624 3.07 10.12 44.35
N MET A 625 3.96 9.63 45.18
CA MET A 625 3.77 9.52 46.61
C MET A 625 4.75 10.48 47.30
N GLY A 626 4.30 11.31 48.26
CA GLY A 626 5.13 12.35 48.88
C GLY A 626 5.53 13.49 47.96
N GLU A 627 6.41 14.35 48.44
CA GLU A 627 7.07 15.42 47.66
C GLU A 627 8.58 15.13 47.51
N PRO A 628 9.24 15.60 46.45
CA PRO A 628 10.69 15.43 46.32
C PRO A 628 11.43 15.96 47.54
N GLY A 629 12.16 15.09 48.24
CA GLY A 629 12.85 15.39 49.51
C GLY A 629 12.25 14.72 50.73
N ASP A 630 11.00 14.24 50.63
CA ASP A 630 10.38 13.44 51.70
C ASP A 630 10.97 12.02 51.68
N ASP A 631 11.07 11.39 52.85
CA ASP A 631 11.58 10.00 52.95
C ASP A 631 10.64 9.01 52.25
N THR A 632 9.36 9.30 52.12
CA THR A 632 8.37 8.45 51.44
C THR A 632 8.17 8.80 49.96
N PHE A 633 9.00 9.70 49.40
CA PHE A 633 8.90 10.09 48.00
C PHE A 633 9.13 8.90 47.06
N ALA A 634 8.15 8.64 46.17
CA ALA A 634 8.27 7.65 45.13
C ALA A 634 7.44 8.02 43.90
N ILE A 635 7.81 7.50 42.76
CA ILE A 635 7.10 7.67 41.46
C ILE A 635 6.91 6.30 40.81
N ALA A 636 5.76 6.12 40.18
CA ALA A 636 5.52 5.03 39.23
C ALA A 636 4.83 5.56 37.98
N SER A 637 5.06 4.91 36.86
CA SER A 637 4.40 5.20 35.58
C SER A 637 3.74 3.96 35.02
N SER A 638 2.63 4.16 34.31
CA SER A 638 1.94 3.06 33.62
C SER A 638 2.72 2.48 32.45
N THR A 639 3.75 3.18 31.99
CA THR A 639 4.65 2.74 30.88
C THR A 639 5.91 2.04 31.37
N TRP A 640 6.10 1.86 32.69
CA TRP A 640 7.24 1.11 33.25
C TRP A 640 6.87 -0.36 33.44
N ASP A 641 6.36 -0.96 32.38
CA ASP A 641 5.96 -2.36 32.35
C ASP A 641 7.09 -3.23 31.75
N ASN A 642 7.93 -3.75 32.56
CA ASN A 642 8.72 -4.93 32.20
C ASN A 642 7.92 -6.22 32.51
N GLY A 643 6.59 -6.13 32.40
CA GLY A 643 5.65 -7.21 32.71
C GLY A 643 5.39 -8.12 31.53
N ILE A 644 4.65 -9.18 31.79
CA ILE A 644 4.15 -10.11 30.79
C ILE A 644 3.11 -9.38 29.93
N SER A 645 3.41 -9.25 28.64
CA SER A 645 2.49 -8.66 27.67
C SER A 645 1.58 -9.73 27.06
N PRO A 646 0.31 -9.43 26.72
CA PRO A 646 -0.53 -10.31 25.92
C PRO A 646 0.14 -10.78 24.61
N TRP A 647 0.98 -9.93 24.03
CA TRP A 647 1.75 -10.24 22.82
C TRP A 647 2.76 -11.38 23.00
N ASP A 648 3.24 -11.61 24.22
CA ASP A 648 4.15 -12.71 24.55
C ASP A 648 3.45 -14.09 24.45
N PHE A 649 2.14 -14.08 24.33
CA PHE A 649 1.28 -15.27 24.21
C PHE A 649 0.47 -15.30 22.90
N ASP A 650 0.81 -14.48 21.91
CA ASP A 650 0.03 -14.32 20.68
C ASP A 650 -1.47 -13.98 20.92
N LEU A 651 -1.75 -13.30 22.04
CA LEU A 651 -3.11 -12.85 22.35
C LEU A 651 -3.35 -11.46 21.79
N ASN A 652 -4.41 -11.32 21.00
CA ASN A 652 -4.91 -10.01 20.61
C ASN A 652 -5.51 -9.32 21.84
N SER A 653 -4.91 -8.21 22.26
CA SER A 653 -5.51 -7.33 23.25
C SER A 653 -6.47 -6.38 22.55
N ASP A 654 -7.75 -6.56 22.80
CA ASP A 654 -8.79 -5.61 22.40
C ASP A 654 -8.84 -4.49 23.45
N PHE A 655 -8.36 -3.32 23.08
CA PHE A 655 -8.37 -2.11 23.90
C PHE A 655 -9.62 -1.24 23.63
N SER A 656 -10.61 -1.77 22.92
CA SER A 656 -11.83 -1.04 22.64
C SER A 656 -12.80 -1.10 23.82
N ASP A 657 -13.44 0.03 24.14
CA ASP A 657 -14.51 0.16 25.15
C ASP A 657 -15.84 -0.44 24.69
N THR A 658 -15.86 -1.43 23.83
CA THR A 658 -17.09 -2.03 23.36
C THR A 658 -17.67 -2.96 24.40
N GLU A 659 -18.82 -2.58 24.94
CA GLU A 659 -19.63 -3.41 25.86
C GLU A 659 -20.07 -4.74 25.23
N TYR A 660 -20.06 -4.83 23.89
CA TYR A 660 -20.53 -5.98 23.14
C TYR A 660 -19.57 -6.31 22.00
N VAL A 661 -19.19 -7.56 21.90
CA VAL A 661 -18.48 -8.11 20.73
C VAL A 661 -19.45 -9.00 19.97
N GLY A 662 -19.73 -8.64 18.71
CA GLY A 662 -20.63 -9.38 17.84
C GLY A 662 -19.89 -10.01 16.66
N TYR A 663 -20.19 -11.27 16.37
CA TYR A 663 -19.73 -11.94 15.16
C TYR A 663 -20.91 -12.16 14.22
N LEU A 664 -20.79 -11.66 12.99
CA LEU A 664 -21.77 -11.88 11.95
C LEU A 664 -21.19 -12.88 10.92
N TYR A 665 -21.91 -13.95 10.69
CA TYR A 665 -21.53 -14.91 9.63
C TYR A 665 -22.75 -15.32 8.83
N THR A 666 -22.53 -15.65 7.57
CA THR A 666 -23.56 -16.13 6.66
C THR A 666 -23.34 -17.61 6.39
N ASP A 667 -24.41 -18.34 6.04
CA ASP A 667 -24.35 -19.78 5.71
C ASP A 667 -23.50 -20.08 4.48
N ARG A 668 -23.20 -19.07 3.65
CA ARG A 668 -22.34 -19.16 2.47
C ARG A 668 -21.68 -17.81 2.16
N PRO A 669 -20.49 -17.80 1.54
CA PRO A 669 -19.73 -16.56 1.29
C PRO A 669 -20.26 -15.72 0.13
N ILE A 670 -21.12 -16.25 -0.74
CA ILE A 670 -21.63 -15.59 -1.94
C ILE A 670 -23.15 -15.80 -2.08
N TYR A 671 -23.88 -14.72 -2.28
CA TYR A 671 -25.32 -14.70 -2.54
C TYR A 671 -25.57 -14.06 -3.90
N ARG A 672 -26.57 -14.58 -4.62
CA ARG A 672 -27.05 -13.94 -5.85
C ARG A 672 -27.87 -12.69 -5.49
N PRO A 673 -27.95 -11.70 -6.38
CA PRO A 673 -28.84 -10.56 -6.18
C PRO A 673 -30.28 -11.01 -5.83
N ASN A 674 -30.89 -10.35 -4.85
CA ASN A 674 -32.23 -10.64 -4.33
C ASN A 674 -32.40 -11.96 -3.54
N GLN A 675 -31.34 -12.62 -3.13
CA GLN A 675 -31.44 -13.68 -2.12
C GLN A 675 -31.47 -13.07 -0.71
N THR A 676 -32.34 -13.62 0.14
CA THR A 676 -32.35 -13.26 1.57
C THR A 676 -31.16 -13.92 2.28
N VAL A 677 -30.44 -13.13 3.07
CA VAL A 677 -29.33 -13.56 3.92
C VAL A 677 -29.84 -13.90 5.30
#